data_77df0b1b6458372544014f1b8a701f73
#
_entry.id   77df0b1b6458372544014f1b8a701f73
#
_cell.length_a   1.000
_cell.length_b   1.000
_cell.length_c   1.000
_cell.angle_alpha   90.00
_cell.angle_beta   90.00
_cell.angle_gamma   90.00
#
_symmetry.space_group_name_H-M   'P 1'
#
loop_
_entity.id
_entity.type
_entity.pdbx_description
1 polymer ?
#
loop_
_entity_poly.entity_id
_entity_poly.type
_entity_poly.pdbx_seq_one_letter_code
_entity_poly.pdbx_strand_id
1 'polypeptide(L)'
;MPTIFVDGQEFQVKEGANVLEACLSAGIDLPYFCWHPSMGSIGSCRQCAVVQYQNAEDTNGRIVMGCMTPVSEGARFSLNSGSGADQDSPSAVDETAIEASVQAPIDVPTKVPDKGREFRQAVIESLMLNHPHDCPVCAEGGECHLQDMTVMVGHRDRRYRGLKNTHRNQYLGPLISHEMNRCITCYRCERFYTDYAGGTDLSAQASHDHVYFGRHQDGVLESEFSGNLVEVCPTGVFTDKPLLKQYSRKWDLQSAPSICTGCAVGCNILPGERYGKLKRIHNRYNDEVNGYFLCDRGRFGSGYINSEERLNYAGVRDFNGEFTAIKAQEAIEIAARWMKAEEGEKTQKIVGIGSPRASLEANYLLRELVGKEHFAAGFGDRESQVVHRIAAILKTTRAKNPSIKQMETADAVLILGEDVTHTAPRVALGLRQAVRNKAHELAKQAGLAVWQDAAVRNLAQDQRSPMIIVSATETRLDDIASQTVSLAPQEIALFGHAVARAIAGQPSDDEAVNEAAAALKNAQRPLVVSGSSMLHSAIVDSAAAVADALTDLFQADSTLANSTPADSSPIDSSPIDSTPVSCNSMLSFCLPECNSLGLALLSEEQETLSRLLDRAEEIGVLVILENNLNRRLSEEQVTKLTSSGIKIIALELLDNDLLANCDLVLSAASYAESEGTLVSSEGRAQRYYPVFPAAHERLASWQWLRDLAAVSGHSELAELQHFDQITAACGASNPLFAALAGVSPDHNFRSHGQKIPRQTHRASGRTAINADVSVQEPLRKLDPETPLSFSMEGLNRDQPASLTPFYWSPGWNSNQALQKFQSEVNGPLRGGPVGQRLIEPQTNGISQSSDFTPLRIVQEGRWQLVPMHRVHGSDELSARTAEVAELAGEAFIAISSELAAKLAVVDGDGVKINVAATAGIDSLGLSLSVKILTRVAPNCVAYSAGYSSTLALQPGALAELSKDSDWQRATPQLIASDRSSHANASQNNPPSPDTDIDKGREEPRHV
;
A
#
# COMPACT_ATOMS: atom_id res chain seq x y z
N MET A 1 -25.57 -19.11 -14.01
CA MET A 1 -24.31 -18.79 -14.74
C MET A 1 -24.57 -19.09 -16.21
N PRO A 2 -24.49 -18.13 -17.10
CA PRO A 2 -24.73 -18.37 -18.52
C PRO A 2 -23.63 -19.25 -19.13
N THR A 3 -24.03 -20.07 -20.11
CA THR A 3 -23.16 -20.91 -20.91
C THR A 3 -22.79 -20.17 -22.18
N ILE A 4 -21.49 -20.04 -22.49
CA ILE A 4 -21.00 -19.47 -23.74
C ILE A 4 -20.15 -20.48 -24.49
N PHE A 5 -19.98 -20.27 -25.76
CA PHE A 5 -19.13 -21.08 -26.63
C PHE A 5 -17.98 -20.22 -27.17
N VAL A 6 -16.74 -20.63 -26.91
CA VAL A 6 -15.53 -19.99 -27.43
C VAL A 6 -14.74 -20.99 -28.24
N ASP A 7 -14.50 -20.70 -29.52
CA ASP A 7 -13.86 -21.59 -30.49
C ASP A 7 -14.44 -23.03 -30.50
N GLY A 8 -15.77 -23.12 -30.27
CA GLY A 8 -16.52 -24.38 -30.24
C GLY A 8 -16.52 -25.13 -28.93
N GLN A 9 -15.77 -24.66 -27.93
CA GLN A 9 -15.77 -25.21 -26.55
C GLN A 9 -16.79 -24.49 -25.68
N GLU A 10 -17.41 -25.23 -24.77
CA GLU A 10 -18.43 -24.76 -23.85
C GLU A 10 -17.82 -24.30 -22.54
N PHE A 11 -18.22 -23.12 -22.05
CA PHE A 11 -17.76 -22.56 -20.77
C PHE A 11 -18.93 -21.98 -19.98
N GLN A 12 -19.01 -22.31 -18.71
CA GLN A 12 -19.91 -21.65 -17.77
C GLN A 12 -19.21 -20.42 -17.17
N VAL A 13 -19.80 -19.25 -17.31
CA VAL A 13 -19.19 -17.99 -16.93
C VAL A 13 -20.06 -17.20 -15.96
N LYS A 14 -19.47 -16.23 -15.29
CA LYS A 14 -20.17 -15.38 -14.34
C LYS A 14 -21.22 -14.54 -15.06
N GLU A 15 -22.45 -14.50 -14.53
CA GLU A 15 -23.51 -13.62 -15.00
C GLU A 15 -23.11 -12.15 -14.89
N GLY A 16 -23.44 -11.34 -15.92
CA GLY A 16 -23.11 -9.93 -15.96
C GLY A 16 -21.67 -9.61 -16.35
N ALA A 17 -20.81 -10.61 -16.58
CA ALA A 17 -19.45 -10.39 -17.10
C ALA A 17 -19.47 -9.92 -18.58
N ASN A 18 -18.40 -9.29 -19.02
CA ASN A 18 -18.13 -9.11 -20.45
C ASN A 18 -17.33 -10.31 -21.01
N VAL A 19 -17.26 -10.41 -22.34
CA VAL A 19 -16.59 -11.54 -23.01
C VAL A 19 -15.10 -11.62 -22.66
N LEU A 20 -14.40 -10.47 -22.50
CA LEU A 20 -12.99 -10.47 -22.09
C LEU A 20 -12.82 -11.08 -20.70
N GLU A 21 -13.60 -10.64 -19.71
CA GLU A 21 -13.58 -11.19 -18.34
C GLU A 21 -13.91 -12.69 -18.34
N ALA A 22 -14.92 -13.08 -19.11
CA ALA A 22 -15.33 -14.47 -19.24
C ALA A 22 -14.19 -15.34 -19.81
N CYS A 23 -13.54 -14.91 -20.91
CA CYS A 23 -12.40 -15.61 -21.47
C CYS A 23 -11.24 -15.73 -20.46
N LEU A 24 -10.87 -14.63 -19.83
CA LEU A 24 -9.78 -14.63 -18.83
C LEU A 24 -10.09 -15.55 -17.65
N SER A 25 -11.34 -15.55 -17.16
CA SER A 25 -11.77 -16.43 -16.06
C SER A 25 -11.77 -17.91 -16.43
N ALA A 26 -12.01 -18.20 -17.72
CA ALA A 26 -11.92 -19.56 -18.28
C ALA A 26 -10.47 -19.98 -18.62
N GLY A 27 -9.48 -19.15 -18.37
CA GLY A 27 -8.08 -19.43 -18.70
C GLY A 27 -7.73 -19.20 -20.17
N ILE A 28 -8.61 -18.55 -20.93
CA ILE A 28 -8.43 -18.28 -22.36
C ILE A 28 -7.75 -16.93 -22.53
N ASP A 29 -6.60 -16.90 -23.19
CA ASP A 29 -5.87 -15.67 -23.46
C ASP A 29 -6.53 -14.85 -24.56
N LEU A 30 -6.88 -13.61 -24.23
CA LEU A 30 -7.38 -12.60 -25.15
C LEU A 30 -6.59 -11.30 -24.97
N PRO A 31 -5.98 -10.74 -26.02
CA PRO A 31 -5.18 -9.53 -25.86
C PRO A 31 -6.03 -8.30 -25.53
N TYR A 32 -5.49 -7.41 -24.73
CA TYR A 32 -6.15 -6.17 -24.32
C TYR A 32 -5.14 -5.11 -23.85
N PHE A 33 -5.57 -3.80 -23.81
CA PHE A 33 -4.80 -2.74 -23.19
C PHE A 33 -5.64 -1.88 -22.26
N CYS A 34 -6.79 -1.36 -22.71
CA CYS A 34 -7.56 -0.36 -21.98
C CYS A 34 -8.37 -0.91 -20.81
N TRP A 35 -8.67 -2.19 -20.78
CA TRP A 35 -9.38 -2.83 -19.66
C TRP A 35 -8.47 -3.00 -18.45
N HIS A 36 -9.05 -2.88 -17.26
CA HIS A 36 -8.40 -3.18 -16.00
C HIS A 36 -9.45 -3.72 -15.00
N PRO A 37 -9.16 -4.76 -14.21
CA PRO A 37 -10.15 -5.37 -13.31
C PRO A 37 -10.81 -4.39 -12.35
N SER A 38 -10.06 -3.41 -11.81
CA SER A 38 -10.60 -2.41 -10.88
C SER A 38 -11.25 -1.20 -11.54
N MET A 39 -11.01 -0.95 -12.84
CA MET A 39 -11.50 0.24 -13.55
C MET A 39 -12.52 -0.09 -14.63
N GLY A 40 -12.75 -1.38 -14.93
CA GLY A 40 -13.66 -1.82 -15.97
C GLY A 40 -13.20 -1.46 -17.39
N SER A 41 -14.14 -1.31 -18.30
CA SER A 41 -13.94 -1.20 -19.75
C SER A 41 -14.23 0.20 -20.27
N ILE A 42 -13.49 0.61 -21.32
CA ILE A 42 -13.75 1.86 -22.07
C ILE A 42 -13.79 1.61 -23.58
N GLY A 43 -13.26 0.48 -24.09
CA GLY A 43 -13.30 0.10 -25.49
C GLY A 43 -12.37 0.91 -26.41
N SER A 44 -11.43 1.70 -25.89
CA SER A 44 -10.58 2.60 -26.68
C SER A 44 -9.53 1.88 -27.52
N CYS A 45 -8.89 0.82 -26.99
CA CYS A 45 -7.75 0.16 -27.65
C CYS A 45 -8.13 -0.83 -28.73
N ARG A 46 -9.34 -1.37 -28.72
CA ARG A 46 -9.91 -2.37 -29.65
C ARG A 46 -9.10 -3.67 -29.78
N GLN A 47 -8.12 -3.90 -28.91
CA GLN A 47 -7.25 -5.07 -29.01
C GLN A 47 -7.95 -6.37 -28.62
N CYS A 48 -9.05 -6.32 -27.84
CA CYS A 48 -9.85 -7.46 -27.43
C CYS A 48 -10.94 -7.86 -28.48
N ALA A 49 -10.69 -7.59 -29.76
CA ALA A 49 -11.62 -7.93 -30.84
C ALA A 49 -11.82 -9.45 -30.95
N VAL A 50 -13.05 -9.90 -30.99
CA VAL A 50 -13.45 -11.29 -31.23
C VAL A 50 -14.54 -11.34 -32.30
N VAL A 51 -14.75 -12.48 -32.91
CA VAL A 51 -15.87 -12.67 -33.85
C VAL A 51 -17.04 -13.27 -33.08
N GLN A 52 -18.18 -12.59 -33.06
CA GLN A 52 -19.44 -13.06 -32.48
C GLN A 52 -20.33 -13.64 -33.57
N TYR A 53 -20.89 -14.82 -33.35
CA TYR A 53 -21.86 -15.48 -34.21
C TYR A 53 -23.26 -15.42 -33.61
N GLN A 54 -24.29 -15.30 -34.47
CA GLN A 54 -25.68 -15.28 -34.02
C GLN A 54 -26.18 -16.65 -33.54
N ASN A 55 -25.73 -17.72 -34.22
CA ASN A 55 -26.07 -19.12 -33.92
C ASN A 55 -24.97 -20.05 -34.43
N ALA A 56 -25.19 -21.37 -34.33
CA ALA A 56 -24.20 -22.38 -34.77
C ALA A 56 -24.06 -22.48 -36.30
N GLU A 57 -25.03 -21.95 -37.06
CA GLU A 57 -25.06 -21.97 -38.51
C GLU A 57 -24.49 -20.69 -39.15
N ASP A 58 -24.27 -19.67 -38.36
CA ASP A 58 -23.70 -18.39 -38.81
C ASP A 58 -22.22 -18.55 -39.16
N THR A 59 -21.90 -18.44 -40.45
CA THR A 59 -20.53 -18.54 -40.95
C THR A 59 -19.84 -17.20 -41.14
N ASN A 60 -20.58 -16.10 -41.06
CA ASN A 60 -20.06 -14.75 -41.31
C ASN A 60 -19.55 -14.06 -40.07
N GLY A 61 -20.28 -14.17 -38.97
CA GLY A 61 -19.98 -13.51 -37.70
C GLY A 61 -19.75 -12.00 -37.85
N ARG A 62 -19.67 -11.30 -36.72
CA ARG A 62 -19.32 -9.88 -36.70
C ARG A 62 -18.20 -9.64 -35.68
N ILE A 63 -17.28 -8.73 -36.00
CA ILE A 63 -16.24 -8.32 -35.05
C ILE A 63 -16.89 -7.48 -33.95
N VAL A 64 -16.65 -7.86 -32.70
CA VAL A 64 -17.06 -7.13 -31.49
C VAL A 64 -15.88 -6.99 -30.56
N MET A 65 -15.97 -6.00 -29.65
CA MET A 65 -14.93 -5.79 -28.62
C MET A 65 -15.28 -6.60 -27.38
N GLY A 66 -14.50 -7.61 -27.05
CA GLY A 66 -14.78 -8.51 -25.92
C GLY A 66 -14.98 -7.77 -24.59
N CYS A 67 -14.22 -6.72 -24.31
CA CYS A 67 -14.38 -5.92 -23.10
C CYS A 67 -15.66 -5.06 -23.06
N MET A 68 -16.37 -4.89 -24.19
CA MET A 68 -17.59 -4.10 -24.32
C MET A 68 -18.83 -4.94 -24.66
N THR A 69 -18.68 -6.25 -24.79
CA THR A 69 -19.75 -7.18 -25.18
C THR A 69 -20.17 -7.98 -23.95
N PRO A 70 -21.42 -7.87 -23.48
CA PRO A 70 -21.93 -8.69 -22.37
C PRO A 70 -22.04 -10.15 -22.79
N VAL A 71 -21.82 -11.06 -21.85
CA VAL A 71 -22.13 -12.48 -22.03
C VAL A 71 -23.64 -12.72 -21.94
N SER A 72 -24.14 -13.65 -22.73
CA SER A 72 -25.52 -14.12 -22.69
C SER A 72 -25.57 -15.62 -22.92
N GLU A 73 -26.67 -16.28 -22.46
CA GLU A 73 -26.86 -17.71 -22.65
C GLU A 73 -26.78 -18.12 -24.12
N GLY A 74 -25.97 -19.13 -24.43
CA GLY A 74 -25.78 -19.65 -25.79
C GLY A 74 -24.91 -18.79 -26.71
N ALA A 75 -24.35 -17.66 -26.24
CA ALA A 75 -23.52 -16.78 -27.06
C ALA A 75 -22.27 -17.50 -27.58
N ARG A 76 -21.93 -17.24 -28.85
CA ARG A 76 -20.86 -17.93 -29.57
C ARG A 76 -19.82 -16.93 -30.05
N PHE A 77 -18.54 -17.23 -29.73
CA PHE A 77 -17.41 -16.37 -30.07
C PHE A 77 -16.28 -17.19 -30.68
N SER A 78 -15.54 -16.60 -31.63
CA SER A 78 -14.26 -17.13 -32.07
C SER A 78 -13.15 -16.14 -31.79
N LEU A 79 -12.10 -16.67 -31.24
CA LEU A 79 -10.81 -15.99 -31.05
C LEU A 79 -9.87 -16.34 -32.21
N ASN A 80 -9.96 -17.60 -32.71
CA ASN A 80 -9.19 -18.11 -33.80
C ASN A 80 -10.14 -18.86 -34.76
N SER A 81 -10.66 -18.21 -35.77
CA SER A 81 -11.50 -18.86 -36.77
C SER A 81 -10.69 -19.72 -37.75
N GLY A 82 -10.03 -20.73 -37.27
CA GLY A 82 -9.39 -21.77 -38.05
C GLY A 82 -10.03 -23.09 -37.69
N SER A 83 -10.84 -23.62 -38.58
CA SER A 83 -11.47 -24.93 -38.55
C SER A 83 -10.72 -25.99 -37.74
N GLY A 84 -11.50 -26.75 -36.96
CA GLY A 84 -11.02 -27.87 -36.17
C GLY A 84 -10.05 -28.78 -36.89
N ALA A 85 -8.95 -28.95 -36.29
CA ALA A 85 -7.95 -30.00 -36.26
C ALA A 85 -6.61 -29.41 -35.84
N ASP A 86 -6.46 -29.00 -34.65
CA ASP A 86 -5.24 -29.10 -33.85
C ASP A 86 -5.72 -29.09 -32.41
N GLN A 87 -6.27 -30.24 -32.00
CA GLN A 87 -6.46 -30.62 -30.62
C GLN A 87 -5.10 -30.99 -30.05
N ASP A 88 -4.22 -30.04 -29.84
CA ASP A 88 -3.02 -30.23 -29.04
C ASP A 88 -2.70 -28.88 -28.36
N SER A 89 -3.62 -28.39 -27.53
CA SER A 89 -3.25 -27.58 -26.41
C SER A 89 -3.32 -28.48 -25.19
N PRO A 90 -2.23 -28.72 -24.47
CA PRO A 90 -2.21 -29.63 -23.34
C PRO A 90 -2.97 -28.99 -22.15
N SER A 91 -4.24 -29.34 -22.05
CA SER A 91 -4.94 -29.30 -20.77
C SER A 91 -4.63 -30.64 -20.07
N ALA A 92 -3.74 -30.63 -19.16
CA ALA A 92 -3.14 -31.68 -18.37
C ALA A 92 -1.76 -32.09 -18.89
N VAL A 93 -0.76 -31.71 -18.14
CA VAL A 93 0.63 -32.17 -18.38
C VAL A 93 0.69 -33.62 -18.00
N ASP A 94 0.61 -34.48 -19.02
CA ASP A 94 1.08 -35.87 -18.96
C ASP A 94 2.60 -35.81 -19.18
N GLU A 95 3.38 -36.19 -18.20
CA GLU A 95 4.84 -36.13 -18.24
C GLU A 95 5.47 -36.97 -19.37
N THR A 96 4.69 -37.82 -20.03
CA THR A 96 5.15 -38.64 -21.17
C THR A 96 5.03 -37.95 -22.54
N ALA A 97 4.34 -36.79 -22.64
CA ALA A 97 4.15 -36.06 -23.90
C ALA A 97 5.25 -35.03 -24.22
N ILE A 98 6.19 -34.77 -23.31
CA ILE A 98 7.25 -33.77 -23.49
C ILE A 98 8.34 -34.21 -24.47
N GLU A 99 8.53 -35.51 -24.67
CA GLU A 99 9.55 -36.02 -25.61
C GLU A 99 9.16 -35.96 -27.08
N ALA A 100 7.87 -35.78 -27.41
CA ALA A 100 7.39 -35.84 -28.80
C ALA A 100 7.22 -34.47 -29.49
N SER A 101 7.30 -33.33 -28.77
CA SER A 101 7.02 -32.01 -29.37
C SER A 101 8.24 -31.26 -29.93
N VAL A 102 9.44 -31.86 -29.90
CA VAL A 102 10.72 -31.19 -30.22
C VAL A 102 11.05 -31.13 -31.72
N GLN A 103 10.25 -31.72 -32.61
CA GLN A 103 10.59 -31.83 -34.05
C GLN A 103 9.42 -31.58 -35.00
N ALA A 104 8.70 -30.47 -34.89
CA ALA A 104 7.85 -30.03 -35.98
C ALA A 104 8.40 -28.76 -36.62
N PRO A 105 8.65 -28.76 -37.96
CA PRO A 105 8.95 -27.52 -38.67
C PRO A 105 7.73 -26.59 -38.56
N ILE A 106 7.98 -25.28 -38.41
CA ILE A 106 6.93 -24.25 -38.46
C ILE A 106 6.44 -24.15 -39.91
N ASP A 107 5.60 -25.10 -40.33
CA ASP A 107 4.79 -24.94 -41.53
C ASP A 107 3.64 -23.97 -41.18
N VAL A 108 3.71 -22.76 -41.72
CA VAL A 108 2.63 -21.80 -41.66
C VAL A 108 1.53 -22.29 -42.60
N PRO A 109 0.41 -22.85 -42.10
CA PRO A 109 -0.65 -23.27 -43.01
C PRO A 109 -1.31 -22.03 -43.59
N THR A 110 -1.39 -21.96 -44.91
CA THR A 110 -2.30 -21.11 -45.69
C THR A 110 -3.75 -21.49 -45.34
N LYS A 111 -4.30 -20.97 -44.24
CA LYS A 111 -5.70 -21.15 -43.82
C LYS A 111 -6.45 -19.84 -43.91
N VAL A 112 -7.76 -19.96 -44.14
CA VAL A 112 -8.78 -18.91 -44.23
C VAL A 112 -8.48 -17.80 -43.23
N PRO A 113 -8.49 -16.52 -43.66
CA PRO A 113 -8.13 -15.39 -42.81
C PRO A 113 -9.04 -15.33 -41.57
N ASP A 114 -8.45 -15.35 -40.34
CA ASP A 114 -9.17 -15.12 -39.12
C ASP A 114 -9.43 -13.62 -39.02
N LYS A 115 -10.65 -13.19 -39.30
CA LYS A 115 -11.07 -11.77 -39.24
C LYS A 115 -10.72 -11.12 -37.93
N GLY A 116 -10.86 -11.83 -36.82
CA GLY A 116 -10.56 -11.31 -35.46
C GLY A 116 -9.05 -11.13 -35.28
N ARG A 117 -8.24 -12.12 -35.69
CA ARG A 117 -6.78 -12.05 -35.59
C ARG A 117 -6.20 -10.97 -36.51
N GLU A 118 -6.65 -10.93 -37.74
CA GLU A 118 -6.22 -9.88 -38.69
C GLU A 118 -6.55 -8.48 -38.16
N PHE A 119 -7.74 -8.33 -37.61
CA PHE A 119 -8.12 -7.05 -36.98
C PHE A 119 -7.18 -6.68 -35.83
N ARG A 120 -6.87 -7.63 -34.91
CA ARG A 120 -5.95 -7.42 -33.81
C ARG A 120 -4.52 -7.10 -34.26
N GLN A 121 -4.05 -7.76 -35.35
CA GLN A 121 -2.75 -7.44 -35.97
C GLN A 121 -2.74 -6.03 -36.55
N ALA A 122 -3.81 -5.62 -37.25
CA ALA A 122 -3.94 -4.28 -37.81
C ALA A 122 -3.98 -3.20 -36.70
N VAL A 123 -4.59 -3.52 -35.55
CA VAL A 123 -4.56 -2.61 -34.39
C VAL A 123 -3.14 -2.44 -33.87
N ILE A 124 -2.38 -3.52 -33.67
CA ILE A 124 -0.97 -3.42 -33.25
C ILE A 124 -0.15 -2.64 -34.28
N GLU A 125 -0.33 -2.92 -35.57
CA GLU A 125 0.37 -2.17 -36.62
C GLU A 125 0.06 -0.66 -36.56
N SER A 126 -1.21 -0.29 -36.34
CA SER A 126 -1.62 1.08 -36.15
C SER A 126 -0.94 1.73 -34.94
N LEU A 127 -0.85 1.03 -33.82
CA LEU A 127 -0.12 1.51 -32.64
C LEU A 127 1.37 1.73 -32.93
N MET A 128 1.98 0.85 -33.73
CA MET A 128 3.39 0.93 -34.12
C MET A 128 3.70 2.05 -35.14
N LEU A 129 2.69 2.72 -35.71
CA LEU A 129 2.92 3.89 -36.57
C LEU A 129 3.71 4.97 -35.82
N ASN A 130 3.33 5.28 -34.58
CA ASN A 130 3.96 6.31 -33.77
C ASN A 130 4.83 5.76 -32.65
N HIS A 131 4.56 4.56 -32.13
CA HIS A 131 5.34 4.00 -31.04
C HIS A 131 6.82 3.83 -31.41
N PRO A 132 7.80 4.38 -30.64
CA PRO A 132 9.23 4.24 -30.92
C PRO A 132 9.74 2.82 -30.68
N HIS A 133 10.78 2.42 -31.42
CA HIS A 133 11.44 1.12 -31.23
C HIS A 133 12.67 1.25 -30.30
N ASP A 134 12.49 1.89 -29.15
CA ASP A 134 13.54 2.17 -28.18
C ASP A 134 13.53 1.22 -26.95
N CYS A 135 12.96 0.00 -27.12
CA CYS A 135 12.90 -1.02 -26.06
C CYS A 135 14.25 -1.27 -25.36
N PRO A 136 15.42 -1.26 -26.04
CA PRO A 136 16.71 -1.42 -25.35
C PRO A 136 17.01 -0.35 -24.30
N VAL A 137 16.50 0.87 -24.46
CA VAL A 137 16.68 2.01 -23.54
C VAL A 137 15.41 2.36 -22.79
N CYS A 138 14.28 1.77 -23.13
CA CYS A 138 13.01 1.94 -22.43
C CYS A 138 13.04 1.20 -21.10
N ALA A 139 12.66 1.88 -20.00
CA ALA A 139 12.60 1.26 -18.68
C ALA A 139 11.62 0.08 -18.60
N GLU A 140 10.59 0.06 -19.45
CA GLU A 140 9.60 -1.02 -19.55
C GLU A 140 10.07 -2.19 -20.40
N GLY A 141 11.15 -2.00 -21.18
CA GLY A 141 11.66 -3.01 -22.12
C GLY A 141 11.95 -4.35 -21.43
N GLY A 142 11.26 -5.40 -21.88
CA GLY A 142 11.35 -6.74 -21.33
C GLY A 142 10.32 -7.09 -20.27
N GLU A 143 9.52 -6.12 -19.76
CA GLU A 143 8.38 -6.33 -18.86
C GLU A 143 7.15 -5.57 -19.39
N CYS A 144 7.07 -5.36 -20.69
CA CYS A 144 6.12 -4.46 -21.35
C CYS A 144 4.91 -5.23 -21.90
N HIS A 145 3.72 -4.77 -21.51
CA HIS A 145 2.48 -5.39 -21.99
C HIS A 145 2.29 -5.26 -23.51
N LEU A 146 2.76 -4.14 -24.11
CA LEU A 146 2.72 -3.98 -25.56
C LEU A 146 3.61 -5.00 -26.28
N GLN A 147 4.79 -5.32 -25.72
CA GLN A 147 5.64 -6.39 -26.27
C GLN A 147 4.93 -7.75 -26.24
N ASP A 148 4.30 -8.09 -25.11
CA ASP A 148 3.55 -9.34 -24.96
C ASP A 148 2.41 -9.43 -25.98
N MET A 149 1.61 -8.37 -26.11
CA MET A 149 0.48 -8.34 -27.07
C MET A 149 0.94 -8.40 -28.51
N THR A 150 2.07 -7.77 -28.84
CA THR A 150 2.65 -7.81 -30.18
C THR A 150 3.01 -9.25 -30.57
N VAL A 151 3.62 -10.00 -29.65
CA VAL A 151 3.95 -11.41 -29.87
C VAL A 151 2.69 -12.28 -29.94
N MET A 152 1.72 -12.06 -29.02
CA MET A 152 0.48 -12.83 -28.97
C MET A 152 -0.31 -12.76 -30.29
N VAL A 153 -0.40 -11.60 -30.92
CA VAL A 153 -1.12 -11.45 -32.19
C VAL A 153 -0.28 -11.84 -33.41
N GLY A 154 1.02 -12.12 -33.23
CA GLY A 154 1.93 -12.53 -34.30
C GLY A 154 2.29 -11.40 -35.27
N HIS A 155 2.26 -10.14 -34.82
CA HIS A 155 2.71 -9.00 -35.64
C HIS A 155 4.24 -9.00 -35.75
N ARG A 156 4.79 -9.07 -36.98
CA ARG A 156 6.23 -9.19 -37.24
C ARG A 156 6.79 -8.06 -38.09
N ASP A 157 5.99 -7.53 -39.02
CA ASP A 157 6.45 -6.64 -40.06
C ASP A 157 5.92 -5.22 -39.90
N ARG A 158 6.81 -4.26 -40.06
CA ARG A 158 6.46 -2.83 -40.10
C ARG A 158 6.39 -2.40 -41.58
N ARG A 159 5.18 -2.11 -42.07
CA ARG A 159 4.96 -1.65 -43.47
C ARG A 159 5.09 -0.11 -43.57
N TYR A 160 4.72 0.62 -42.54
CA TYR A 160 4.82 2.08 -42.49
C TYR A 160 6.27 2.56 -42.35
N ARG A 161 6.67 3.51 -43.21
CA ARG A 161 8.02 4.10 -43.25
C ARG A 161 8.02 5.62 -43.14
N GLY A 162 6.87 6.23 -42.84
CA GLY A 162 6.75 7.67 -42.66
C GLY A 162 7.35 8.15 -41.31
N LEU A 163 7.33 9.46 -41.14
CA LEU A 163 7.75 10.10 -39.89
C LEU A 163 6.74 9.77 -38.78
N LYS A 164 7.26 9.61 -37.58
CA LYS A 164 6.44 9.40 -36.36
C LYS A 164 6.08 10.76 -35.75
N ASN A 165 4.89 10.85 -35.18
CA ASN A 165 4.54 11.98 -34.31
C ASN A 165 5.42 11.96 -33.07
N THR A 166 5.85 13.13 -32.64
CA THR A 166 6.66 13.30 -31.44
C THR A 166 5.99 14.25 -30.47
N HIS A 167 6.13 14.00 -29.20
CA HIS A 167 5.57 14.77 -28.13
C HIS A 167 6.69 15.25 -27.19
N ARG A 168 6.46 16.38 -26.53
CA ARG A 168 7.32 16.86 -25.46
C ARG A 168 7.07 16.02 -24.20
N ASN A 169 8.13 15.70 -23.48
CA ASN A 169 8.05 15.14 -22.13
C ASN A 169 7.88 16.24 -21.10
N GLN A 170 7.25 15.93 -19.96
CA GLN A 170 7.08 16.86 -18.84
C GLN A 170 7.90 16.41 -17.63
N TYR A 171 8.24 17.37 -16.77
CA TYR A 171 8.64 17.09 -15.40
C TYR A 171 7.36 16.82 -14.57
N LEU A 172 7.27 15.64 -13.93
CA LEU A 172 6.14 15.20 -13.11
C LEU A 172 6.51 14.90 -11.64
N GLY A 173 7.61 15.47 -11.19
CA GLY A 173 8.13 15.29 -9.84
C GLY A 173 9.30 14.31 -9.74
N PRO A 174 9.74 13.99 -8.49
CA PRO A 174 10.88 13.12 -8.26
C PRO A 174 10.59 11.64 -8.50
N LEU A 175 9.32 11.20 -8.45
CA LEU A 175 8.93 9.78 -8.44
C LEU A 175 8.72 9.22 -9.84
N ILE A 176 8.17 9.99 -10.76
CA ILE A 176 7.69 9.54 -12.06
C ILE A 176 8.49 10.15 -13.20
N SER A 177 9.01 9.30 -14.09
CA SER A 177 9.56 9.72 -15.38
C SER A 177 8.49 9.66 -16.46
N HIS A 178 8.51 10.61 -17.41
CA HIS A 178 7.51 10.77 -18.44
C HIS A 178 8.13 10.74 -19.85
N GLU A 179 7.68 9.79 -20.68
CA GLU A 179 8.14 9.56 -22.05
C GLU A 179 6.93 9.44 -22.99
N MET A 180 6.31 10.55 -23.30
CA MET A 180 5.01 10.58 -23.99
C MET A 180 4.99 9.91 -25.35
N ASN A 181 6.11 9.86 -26.06
CA ASN A 181 6.23 9.20 -27.38
C ASN A 181 5.90 7.70 -27.33
N ARG A 182 5.94 7.06 -26.15
CA ARG A 182 5.62 5.63 -25.94
C ARG A 182 4.14 5.35 -25.72
N CYS A 183 3.30 6.38 -25.82
CA CYS A 183 1.87 6.25 -25.54
C CYS A 183 1.14 5.50 -26.66
N ILE A 184 0.17 4.66 -26.26
CA ILE A 184 -0.75 3.94 -27.14
C ILE A 184 -2.22 4.39 -26.95
N THR A 185 -2.43 5.50 -26.28
CA THR A 185 -3.74 6.14 -26.09
C THR A 185 -4.80 5.21 -25.48
N CYS A 186 -4.41 4.43 -24.46
CA CYS A 186 -5.30 3.47 -23.80
C CYS A 186 -6.13 4.07 -22.65
N TYR A 187 -5.88 5.30 -22.22
CA TYR A 187 -6.57 6.04 -21.16
C TYR A 187 -6.49 5.41 -19.75
N ARG A 188 -5.70 4.37 -19.51
CA ARG A 188 -5.63 3.74 -18.17
C ARG A 188 -5.04 4.68 -17.12
N CYS A 189 -4.05 5.50 -17.49
CA CYS A 189 -3.41 6.46 -16.59
C CYS A 189 -4.39 7.51 -16.07
N GLU A 190 -5.14 8.15 -16.96
CA GLU A 190 -6.14 9.18 -16.60
C GLU A 190 -7.28 8.55 -15.78
N ARG A 191 -7.85 7.44 -16.24
CA ARG A 191 -8.93 6.75 -15.53
C ARG A 191 -8.51 6.31 -14.13
N PHE A 192 -7.29 5.84 -13.96
CA PHE A 192 -6.77 5.53 -12.63
C PHE A 192 -6.62 6.81 -11.81
N TYR A 193 -5.86 7.76 -12.33
CA TYR A 193 -5.43 8.92 -11.58
C TYR A 193 -6.61 9.83 -11.19
N THR A 194 -7.50 10.10 -12.14
CA THR A 194 -8.64 10.99 -11.96
C THR A 194 -9.88 10.26 -11.45
N ASP A 195 -10.36 9.26 -12.19
CA ASP A 195 -11.65 8.62 -11.89
C ASP A 195 -11.60 7.70 -10.68
N TYR A 196 -10.48 6.99 -10.47
CA TYR A 196 -10.36 6.01 -9.39
C TYR A 196 -9.72 6.61 -8.13
N ALA A 197 -8.61 7.34 -8.29
CA ALA A 197 -7.84 7.89 -7.18
C ALA A 197 -8.21 9.33 -6.80
N GLY A 198 -8.97 10.04 -7.63
CA GLY A 198 -9.45 11.41 -7.34
C GLY A 198 -8.38 12.50 -7.51
N GLY A 199 -7.32 12.24 -8.27
CA GLY A 199 -6.33 13.26 -8.64
C GLY A 199 -6.91 14.23 -9.68
N THR A 200 -6.51 15.49 -9.61
CA THR A 200 -7.09 16.56 -10.45
C THR A 200 -6.10 17.19 -11.41
N ASP A 201 -4.81 16.86 -11.28
CA ASP A 201 -3.72 17.56 -11.95
C ASP A 201 -3.09 16.78 -13.12
N LEU A 202 -3.65 15.62 -13.49
CA LEU A 202 -3.29 14.87 -14.70
C LEU A 202 -4.54 14.61 -15.53
N SER A 203 -4.49 14.90 -16.83
CA SER A 203 -5.63 14.72 -17.74
C SER A 203 -5.20 14.35 -19.15
N ALA A 204 -6.15 13.86 -19.95
CA ALA A 204 -6.03 13.74 -21.38
C ALA A 204 -6.24 15.14 -22.03
N GLN A 205 -5.30 15.55 -22.87
CA GLN A 205 -5.31 16.84 -23.56
C GLN A 205 -5.25 16.62 -25.07
N ALA A 206 -5.71 17.58 -25.84
CA ALA A 206 -5.81 17.53 -27.30
C ALA A 206 -6.74 16.40 -27.82
N SER A 207 -6.67 16.05 -29.10
CA SER A 207 -7.56 15.10 -29.73
C SER A 207 -6.90 14.35 -30.91
N HIS A 208 -7.56 13.33 -31.41
CA HIS A 208 -7.13 12.48 -32.52
C HIS A 208 -5.79 11.79 -32.25
N ASP A 209 -4.81 11.92 -33.14
CA ASP A 209 -3.46 11.36 -33.03
C ASP A 209 -2.49 12.24 -32.21
N HIS A 210 -2.97 13.35 -31.66
CA HIS A 210 -2.23 14.28 -30.82
C HIS A 210 -2.62 14.20 -29.33
N VAL A 211 -3.37 13.20 -28.91
CA VAL A 211 -3.74 13.03 -27.50
C VAL A 211 -2.49 12.95 -26.63
N TYR A 212 -2.49 13.77 -25.58
CA TYR A 212 -1.38 13.93 -24.65
C TYR A 212 -1.88 13.69 -23.22
N PHE A 213 -1.19 12.87 -22.47
CA PHE A 213 -1.50 12.61 -21.06
C PHE A 213 -0.45 13.26 -20.17
N GLY A 214 -0.84 14.23 -19.37
CA GLY A 214 0.07 14.97 -18.50
C GLY A 214 -0.65 16.05 -17.70
N ARG A 215 0.13 16.88 -17.03
CA ARG A 215 -0.34 18.09 -16.36
C ARG A 215 -0.54 19.22 -17.38
N HIS A 216 -1.32 20.23 -17.01
CA HIS A 216 -1.44 21.44 -17.82
C HIS A 216 -0.10 22.19 -17.92
N GLN A 217 0.69 22.18 -16.85
CA GLN A 217 2.04 22.73 -16.77
C GLN A 217 2.98 21.73 -16.10
N ASP A 218 4.30 21.88 -16.33
CA ASP A 218 5.32 21.12 -15.63
C ASP A 218 5.16 21.29 -14.11
N GLY A 219 5.29 20.21 -13.34
CA GLY A 219 5.15 20.24 -11.89
C GLY A 219 5.00 18.86 -11.29
N VAL A 220 4.98 18.80 -9.97
CA VAL A 220 4.83 17.55 -9.23
C VAL A 220 3.41 17.05 -9.30
N LEU A 221 3.21 15.74 -9.51
CA LEU A 221 1.91 15.10 -9.36
C LEU A 221 1.50 15.08 -7.89
N GLU A 222 0.29 15.56 -7.59
CA GLU A 222 -0.15 15.83 -6.21
C GLU A 222 -0.84 14.66 -5.52
N SER A 223 -1.28 13.64 -6.28
CA SER A 223 -1.93 12.47 -5.71
C SER A 223 -0.93 11.59 -4.98
N GLU A 224 -1.30 11.14 -3.79
CA GLU A 224 -0.57 10.16 -2.97
C GLU A 224 -0.50 8.76 -3.59
N PHE A 225 -1.12 8.58 -4.76
CA PHE A 225 -1.15 7.35 -5.56
C PHE A 225 -0.49 7.52 -6.93
N SER A 226 0.24 8.59 -7.16
CA SER A 226 0.85 8.89 -8.46
C SER A 226 1.74 7.76 -8.96
N GLY A 227 2.44 7.06 -8.07
CA GLY A 227 3.31 5.94 -8.39
C GLY A 227 2.64 4.74 -9.04
N ASN A 228 1.30 4.60 -8.91
CA ASN A 228 0.60 3.52 -9.62
C ASN A 228 0.54 3.73 -11.14
N LEU A 229 0.80 4.95 -11.63
CA LEU A 229 0.95 5.21 -13.07
C LEU A 229 2.01 4.31 -13.69
N VAL A 230 3.06 3.95 -12.93
CA VAL A 230 4.14 3.04 -13.37
C VAL A 230 3.64 1.62 -13.64
N GLU A 231 2.62 1.16 -12.92
CA GLU A 231 2.06 -0.18 -13.06
C GLU A 231 0.80 -0.24 -13.92
N VAL A 232 -0.03 0.80 -13.92
CA VAL A 232 -1.25 0.82 -14.76
C VAL A 232 -0.95 1.15 -16.21
N CYS A 233 0.15 1.86 -16.50
CA CYS A 233 0.56 2.15 -17.87
C CYS A 233 1.06 0.84 -18.55
N PRO A 234 0.47 0.43 -19.69
CA PRO A 234 0.88 -0.79 -20.37
C PRO A 234 2.16 -0.63 -21.20
N THR A 235 2.78 0.54 -21.19
CA THR A 235 3.99 0.89 -21.93
C THR A 235 4.91 1.79 -21.10
N GLY A 236 6.05 2.18 -21.62
CA GLY A 236 7.04 2.98 -20.92
C GLY A 236 6.80 4.49 -20.91
N VAL A 237 5.53 4.96 -20.88
CA VAL A 237 5.22 6.40 -20.76
C VAL A 237 5.51 6.90 -19.36
N PHE A 238 4.90 6.27 -18.35
CA PHE A 238 5.12 6.57 -16.95
C PHE A 238 5.99 5.47 -16.36
N THR A 239 7.19 5.80 -15.89
CA THR A 239 8.14 4.83 -15.37
C THR A 239 8.73 5.31 -14.05
N ASP A 240 9.24 4.35 -13.26
CA ASP A 240 9.87 4.57 -11.95
C ASP A 240 11.18 5.35 -12.13
N LYS A 241 11.16 6.63 -11.75
CA LYS A 241 12.30 7.54 -11.89
C LYS A 241 13.48 7.19 -10.96
N PRO A 242 13.28 6.84 -9.68
CA PRO A 242 14.32 6.29 -8.82
C PRO A 242 15.00 5.04 -9.38
N LEU A 243 14.24 4.09 -9.94
CA LEU A 243 14.80 2.89 -10.57
C LEU A 243 15.66 3.23 -11.80
N LEU A 244 15.23 4.17 -12.63
CA LEU A 244 16.00 4.60 -13.81
C LEU A 244 17.41 5.08 -13.46
N LYS A 245 17.58 5.79 -12.36
CA LYS A 245 18.88 6.28 -11.88
C LYS A 245 19.85 5.14 -11.53
N GLN A 246 19.35 3.92 -11.35
CA GLN A 246 20.15 2.79 -10.87
C GLN A 246 20.62 1.84 -11.99
N TYR A 247 20.30 2.11 -13.24
CA TYR A 247 20.67 1.31 -14.43
C TYR A 247 20.33 -0.19 -14.32
N SER A 248 19.27 -0.54 -13.58
CA SER A 248 18.80 -1.91 -13.40
C SER A 248 17.59 -2.17 -14.29
N ARG A 249 17.50 -3.38 -14.84
CA ARG A 249 16.32 -3.81 -15.58
C ARG A 249 15.32 -4.45 -14.64
N LYS A 250 14.02 -4.17 -14.82
CA LYS A 250 12.94 -4.71 -14.00
C LYS A 250 12.98 -6.24 -13.93
N TRP A 251 13.20 -6.88 -15.07
CA TRP A 251 13.24 -8.33 -15.21
C TRP A 251 14.47 -9.00 -14.60
N ASP A 252 15.51 -8.27 -14.23
CA ASP A 252 16.75 -8.79 -13.62
C ASP A 252 16.74 -8.73 -12.09
N LEU A 253 15.63 -8.30 -11.48
CA LEU A 253 15.49 -8.16 -10.04
C LEU A 253 15.06 -9.49 -9.41
N GLN A 254 15.67 -9.84 -8.27
CA GLN A 254 15.16 -10.87 -7.37
C GLN A 254 14.13 -10.27 -6.42
N SER A 255 13.09 -11.02 -6.10
CA SER A 255 12.02 -10.57 -5.23
C SER A 255 11.61 -11.64 -4.23
N ALA A 256 11.05 -11.23 -3.10
CA ALA A 256 10.41 -12.10 -2.13
C ALA A 256 9.10 -11.45 -1.63
N PRO A 257 8.11 -12.25 -1.16
CA PRO A 257 6.90 -11.71 -0.58
C PRO A 257 7.21 -10.88 0.66
N SER A 258 6.64 -9.70 0.77
CA SER A 258 6.88 -8.83 1.92
C SER A 258 5.65 -7.97 2.24
N ILE A 259 5.71 -7.26 3.36
CA ILE A 259 4.67 -6.36 3.85
C ILE A 259 5.25 -4.96 3.98
N CYS A 260 4.48 -3.97 3.55
CA CYS A 260 4.86 -2.56 3.67
C CYS A 260 4.90 -2.12 5.14
N THR A 261 5.98 -1.46 5.52
CA THR A 261 6.21 -0.95 6.88
C THR A 261 5.84 0.53 7.05
N GLY A 262 5.30 1.20 6.01
CA GLY A 262 5.04 2.64 6.04
C GLY A 262 3.81 3.07 6.86
N CYS A 263 2.89 2.17 7.23
CA CYS A 263 1.73 2.41 8.11
C CYS A 263 1.07 1.08 8.51
N ALA A 264 0.06 1.15 9.39
CA ALA A 264 -0.62 -0.02 9.93
C ALA A 264 -1.62 -0.73 8.99
N VAL A 265 -1.71 -0.36 7.72
CA VAL A 265 -2.62 -1.02 6.76
C VAL A 265 -2.16 -2.43 6.40
N GLY A 266 -0.85 -2.68 6.36
CA GLY A 266 -0.31 -4.01 6.04
C GLY A 266 -0.37 -4.36 4.55
N CYS A 267 -0.18 -3.38 3.64
CA CYS A 267 -0.16 -3.62 2.20
C CYS A 267 0.91 -4.65 1.81
N ASN A 268 0.54 -5.56 0.91
CA ASN A 268 1.44 -6.57 0.39
C ASN A 268 2.32 -6.00 -0.71
N ILE A 269 3.63 -6.25 -0.63
CA ILE A 269 4.63 -5.70 -1.56
C ILE A 269 5.60 -6.78 -2.04
N LEU A 270 6.28 -6.48 -3.15
CA LEU A 270 7.39 -7.23 -3.70
C LEU A 270 8.61 -6.31 -3.80
N PRO A 271 9.46 -6.29 -2.78
CA PRO A 271 10.73 -5.62 -2.88
C PRO A 271 11.62 -6.36 -3.89
N GLY A 272 12.16 -5.63 -4.85
CA GLY A 272 13.06 -6.14 -5.87
C GLY A 272 14.49 -5.68 -5.61
N GLU A 273 15.43 -6.61 -5.53
CA GLU A 273 16.84 -6.35 -5.26
C GLU A 273 17.74 -6.73 -6.44
N ARG A 274 18.91 -6.11 -6.49
CA ARG A 274 20.03 -6.55 -7.34
C ARG A 274 21.35 -6.12 -6.70
N TYR A 275 22.28 -7.07 -6.60
CA TYR A 275 23.61 -6.86 -6.01
C TYR A 275 23.57 -6.37 -4.54
N GLY A 276 22.63 -6.90 -3.75
CA GLY A 276 22.47 -6.54 -2.33
C GLY A 276 21.91 -5.14 -2.08
N LYS A 277 21.27 -4.53 -3.09
CA LYS A 277 20.60 -3.24 -2.98
C LYS A 277 19.14 -3.34 -3.40
N LEU A 278 18.26 -2.78 -2.60
CA LEU A 278 16.86 -2.63 -2.94
C LEU A 278 16.73 -1.64 -4.11
N LYS A 279 16.06 -2.05 -5.18
CA LYS A 279 15.94 -1.28 -6.42
C LYS A 279 14.57 -0.68 -6.63
N ARG A 280 13.50 -1.44 -6.35
CA ARG A 280 12.10 -0.97 -6.44
C ARG A 280 11.20 -1.74 -5.49
N ILE A 281 10.03 -1.18 -5.23
CA ILE A 281 8.90 -1.87 -4.62
C ILE A 281 7.80 -2.03 -5.68
N HIS A 282 7.34 -3.27 -5.87
CA HIS A 282 6.23 -3.60 -6.74
C HIS A 282 5.01 -4.00 -5.91
N ASN A 283 3.80 -3.76 -6.42
CA ASN A 283 2.58 -4.21 -5.76
C ASN A 283 2.48 -5.75 -5.81
N ARG A 284 2.22 -6.38 -4.67
CA ARG A 284 1.79 -7.76 -4.59
C ARG A 284 0.30 -7.79 -4.31
N TYR A 285 -0.45 -8.42 -5.20
CA TYR A 285 -1.91 -8.46 -5.07
C TYR A 285 -2.35 -9.16 -3.79
N ASN A 286 -3.21 -8.51 -3.05
CA ASN A 286 -3.97 -9.07 -1.93
C ASN A 286 -5.36 -8.42 -1.96
N ASP A 287 -6.38 -9.17 -2.37
CA ASP A 287 -7.72 -8.63 -2.60
C ASP A 287 -8.40 -8.10 -1.34
N GLU A 288 -8.05 -8.61 -0.17
CA GLU A 288 -8.58 -8.14 1.11
C GLU A 288 -7.96 -6.81 1.56
N VAL A 289 -6.68 -6.54 1.20
CA VAL A 289 -5.93 -5.40 1.73
C VAL A 289 -5.67 -4.32 0.68
N ASN A 290 -4.72 -4.52 -0.21
CA ASN A 290 -4.29 -3.48 -1.16
C ASN A 290 -4.78 -3.67 -2.59
N GLY A 291 -5.31 -4.84 -2.96
CA GLY A 291 -5.67 -5.12 -4.34
C GLY A 291 -4.48 -4.84 -5.28
N TYR A 292 -4.70 -3.99 -6.27
CA TYR A 292 -3.70 -3.66 -7.29
C TYR A 292 -2.86 -2.41 -7.00
N PHE A 293 -3.07 -1.72 -5.87
CA PHE A 293 -2.56 -0.36 -5.70
C PHE A 293 -1.79 -0.17 -4.39
N LEU A 294 -0.70 0.61 -4.47
CA LEU A 294 0.09 1.08 -3.34
C LEU A 294 0.06 2.60 -3.28
N CYS A 295 0.18 3.19 -2.09
CA CYS A 295 0.47 4.61 -1.98
C CYS A 295 1.95 4.91 -2.29
N ASP A 296 2.26 6.17 -2.60
CA ASP A 296 3.60 6.60 -2.97
C ASP A 296 4.62 6.39 -1.86
N ARG A 297 4.23 6.58 -0.58
CA ARG A 297 5.07 6.23 0.57
C ARG A 297 5.42 4.74 0.58
N GLY A 298 4.45 3.86 0.37
CA GLY A 298 4.67 2.41 0.35
C GLY A 298 5.53 1.96 -0.85
N ARG A 299 5.43 2.65 -1.98
CA ARG A 299 6.18 2.33 -3.20
C ARG A 299 7.60 2.88 -3.19
N PHE A 300 7.80 4.10 -2.74
CA PHE A 300 9.06 4.83 -2.87
C PHE A 300 9.76 5.11 -1.54
N GLY A 301 9.09 4.94 -0.40
CA GLY A 301 9.60 5.30 0.91
C GLY A 301 10.69 4.39 1.49
N SER A 302 11.15 3.38 0.75
CA SER A 302 12.13 2.38 1.25
C SER A 302 13.59 2.70 0.91
N GLY A 303 13.88 3.90 0.41
CA GLY A 303 15.25 4.31 0.04
C GLY A 303 16.24 4.31 1.21
N TYR A 304 15.74 4.49 2.44
CA TYR A 304 16.53 4.42 3.66
C TYR A 304 17.29 3.09 3.82
N ILE A 305 16.81 1.98 3.23
CA ILE A 305 17.47 0.67 3.25
C ILE A 305 18.85 0.71 2.59
N ASN A 306 18.99 1.57 1.56
CA ASN A 306 20.26 1.74 0.85
C ASN A 306 21.07 2.96 1.33
N SER A 307 20.61 3.66 2.37
CA SER A 307 21.24 4.88 2.87
C SER A 307 22.66 4.59 3.41
N GLU A 308 23.52 5.56 3.29
CA GLU A 308 24.87 5.55 3.92
C GLU A 308 24.78 5.70 5.45
N GLU A 309 23.64 6.19 5.98
CA GLU A 309 23.35 6.28 7.41
C GLU A 309 23.05 4.91 8.06
N ARG A 310 23.04 3.81 7.28
CA ARG A 310 22.82 2.46 7.79
C ARG A 310 23.97 2.03 8.69
N LEU A 311 23.60 1.56 9.88
CA LEU A 311 24.53 0.94 10.81
C LEU A 311 25.04 -0.39 10.23
N ASN A 312 26.34 -0.55 10.06
CA ASN A 312 26.96 -1.73 9.45
C ASN A 312 27.60 -2.68 10.47
N TYR A 313 27.98 -2.16 11.62
CA TYR A 313 28.65 -2.88 12.69
C TYR A 313 28.00 -2.54 14.01
N ALA A 314 28.11 -3.46 14.98
CA ALA A 314 27.86 -3.09 16.36
C ALA A 314 28.94 -2.09 16.83
N GLY A 315 28.59 -1.26 17.79
CA GLY A 315 29.53 -0.25 18.29
C GLY A 315 29.38 -0.07 19.79
N VAL A 316 30.50 0.09 20.45
CA VAL A 316 30.59 0.38 21.89
C VAL A 316 31.17 1.77 22.10
N ARG A 317 30.60 2.50 23.04
CA ARG A 317 31.11 3.80 23.48
C ARG A 317 32.14 3.62 24.53
N ASP A 318 33.30 4.21 24.32
CA ASP A 318 34.39 4.22 25.29
C ASP A 318 34.17 5.30 26.37
N PHE A 319 35.05 5.34 27.39
CA PHE A 319 34.96 6.31 28.47
C PHE A 319 35.23 7.77 28.03
N ASN A 320 35.77 7.99 26.82
CA ASN A 320 35.92 9.33 26.23
C ASN A 320 34.68 9.76 25.45
N GLY A 321 33.66 8.87 25.32
CA GLY A 321 32.47 9.10 24.53
C GLY A 321 32.64 8.82 23.03
N GLU A 322 33.80 8.23 22.61
CA GLU A 322 34.00 7.86 21.20
C GLU A 322 33.40 6.49 20.91
N PHE A 323 32.81 6.37 19.71
CA PHE A 323 32.16 5.15 19.26
C PHE A 323 33.14 4.26 18.48
N THR A 324 33.38 3.06 19.00
CA THR A 324 34.29 2.09 18.36
C THR A 324 33.46 0.95 17.77
N ALA A 325 33.59 0.71 16.46
CA ALA A 325 32.98 -0.44 15.79
C ALA A 325 33.60 -1.75 16.27
N ILE A 326 32.72 -2.72 16.62
CA ILE A 326 33.12 -4.05 17.13
C ILE A 326 32.38 -5.15 16.39
N LYS A 327 32.84 -6.39 16.54
CA LYS A 327 32.13 -7.55 15.96
C LYS A 327 30.89 -7.92 16.76
N ALA A 328 29.96 -8.58 16.12
CA ALA A 328 28.70 -9.03 16.74
C ALA A 328 28.96 -9.90 18.00
N GLN A 329 29.90 -10.83 17.93
CA GLN A 329 30.24 -11.69 19.05
C GLN A 329 30.77 -10.89 20.26
N GLU A 330 31.61 -9.91 20.02
CA GLU A 330 32.19 -9.05 21.08
C GLU A 330 31.09 -8.18 21.71
N ALA A 331 30.14 -7.66 20.89
CA ALA A 331 28.99 -6.91 21.38
C ALA A 331 28.12 -7.75 22.34
N ILE A 332 27.85 -9.01 21.99
CA ILE A 332 27.11 -9.96 22.84
C ILE A 332 27.85 -10.20 24.15
N GLU A 333 29.20 -10.38 24.13
CA GLU A 333 30.00 -10.58 25.34
C GLU A 333 30.02 -9.35 26.26
N ILE A 334 29.98 -8.13 25.67
CA ILE A 334 29.87 -6.87 26.45
C ILE A 334 28.49 -6.79 27.09
N ALA A 335 27.44 -7.00 26.31
CA ALA A 335 26.06 -6.99 26.83
C ALA A 335 25.89 -8.04 27.95
N ALA A 336 26.42 -9.25 27.77
CA ALA A 336 26.38 -10.32 28.77
C ALA A 336 26.98 -9.91 30.11
N ARG A 337 28.10 -9.18 30.10
CA ARG A 337 28.72 -8.67 31.33
C ARG A 337 27.82 -7.67 32.07
N TRP A 338 27.09 -6.83 31.33
CA TRP A 338 26.18 -5.86 31.93
C TRP A 338 24.87 -6.50 32.40
N MET A 339 24.38 -7.52 31.72
CA MET A 339 23.12 -8.21 32.05
C MET A 339 23.26 -9.28 33.16
N LYS A 340 24.45 -9.78 33.41
CA LYS A 340 24.74 -10.69 34.53
C LYS A 340 24.99 -9.87 35.80
N ALA A 341 24.04 -9.87 36.73
CA ALA A 341 24.22 -9.28 38.06
C ALA A 341 25.35 -9.99 38.78
N GLU A 342 26.36 -9.27 39.31
CA GLU A 342 27.32 -9.84 40.26
C GLU A 342 26.59 -10.17 41.58
N GLU A 343 26.80 -11.38 42.10
CA GLU A 343 26.28 -11.79 43.41
C GLU A 343 26.81 -10.83 44.49
N GLY A 344 25.95 -9.91 44.96
CA GLY A 344 26.27 -9.02 46.10
C GLY A 344 26.00 -7.54 45.93
N GLU A 345 25.76 -7.05 44.74
CA GLU A 345 25.27 -5.70 44.47
C GLU A 345 23.74 -5.67 44.35
N LYS A 346 23.11 -4.51 44.69
CA LYS A 346 21.65 -4.31 44.52
C LYS A 346 21.26 -4.83 43.15
N THR A 347 20.34 -5.80 43.06
CA THR A 347 19.82 -6.37 41.82
C THR A 347 19.23 -5.27 40.96
N GLN A 348 20.06 -4.74 40.07
CA GLN A 348 19.61 -3.75 39.11
C GLN A 348 18.76 -4.48 38.04
N LYS A 349 17.60 -3.93 37.74
CA LYS A 349 16.66 -4.53 36.83
C LYS A 349 17.07 -4.34 35.38
N ILE A 350 16.87 -5.36 34.54
CA ILE A 350 16.94 -5.24 33.07
C ILE A 350 15.55 -4.82 32.61
N VAL A 351 15.45 -3.76 31.80
CA VAL A 351 14.19 -3.20 31.29
C VAL A 351 14.26 -3.15 29.77
N GLY A 352 13.14 -3.42 29.11
CA GLY A 352 13.02 -3.38 27.65
C GLY A 352 12.01 -2.34 27.18
N ILE A 353 12.37 -1.60 26.13
CA ILE A 353 11.46 -0.73 25.41
C ILE A 353 11.25 -1.35 24.01
N GLY A 354 10.02 -1.76 23.73
CA GLY A 354 9.58 -2.30 22.45
C GLY A 354 9.42 -1.24 21.37
N SER A 355 9.00 -1.72 20.19
CA SER A 355 8.83 -0.86 19.02
C SER A 355 7.60 -1.23 18.19
N PRO A 356 6.74 -0.27 17.87
CA PRO A 356 5.63 -0.48 16.93
C PRO A 356 6.08 -0.65 15.46
N ARG A 357 7.37 -0.45 15.18
CA ARG A 357 7.99 -0.71 13.86
C ARG A 357 8.57 -2.12 13.75
N ALA A 358 9.01 -2.69 14.85
CA ALA A 358 9.62 -4.01 14.89
C ALA A 358 8.58 -5.15 14.74
N SER A 359 9.04 -6.33 14.32
CA SER A 359 8.19 -7.50 14.22
C SER A 359 7.56 -7.91 15.56
N LEU A 360 6.44 -8.61 15.49
CA LEU A 360 5.77 -9.15 16.68
C LEU A 360 6.72 -10.06 17.47
N GLU A 361 7.49 -10.90 16.78
CA GLU A 361 8.44 -11.86 17.38
C GLU A 361 9.62 -11.17 18.06
N ALA A 362 10.15 -10.08 17.49
CA ALA A 362 11.22 -9.32 18.14
C ALA A 362 10.71 -8.65 19.43
N ASN A 363 9.53 -8.05 19.42
CA ASN A 363 8.88 -7.53 20.62
C ASN A 363 8.59 -8.62 21.65
N TYR A 364 8.13 -9.79 21.21
CA TYR A 364 7.91 -10.95 22.07
C TYR A 364 9.19 -11.40 22.77
N LEU A 365 10.29 -11.59 22.02
CA LEU A 365 11.57 -11.98 22.58
C LEU A 365 12.12 -10.96 23.59
N LEU A 366 11.99 -9.66 23.31
CA LEU A 366 12.41 -8.63 24.25
C LEU A 366 11.57 -8.71 25.55
N ARG A 367 10.24 -8.86 25.41
CA ARG A 367 9.36 -8.99 26.58
C ARG A 367 9.70 -10.22 27.44
N GLU A 368 9.95 -11.37 26.82
CA GLU A 368 10.32 -12.57 27.57
C GLU A 368 11.73 -12.48 28.18
N LEU A 369 12.65 -11.76 27.52
CA LEU A 369 14.00 -11.51 28.05
C LEU A 369 14.00 -10.68 29.34
N VAL A 370 13.15 -9.64 29.41
CA VAL A 370 13.14 -8.70 30.54
C VAL A 370 12.03 -9.00 31.56
N GLY A 371 11.04 -9.80 31.21
CA GLY A 371 9.80 -10.03 31.97
C GLY A 371 8.71 -9.01 31.68
N LYS A 372 7.45 -9.42 31.79
CA LYS A 372 6.28 -8.59 31.42
C LYS A 372 6.22 -7.26 32.18
N GLU A 373 6.55 -7.27 33.50
CA GLU A 373 6.55 -6.11 34.37
C GLU A 373 7.73 -5.13 34.11
N HIS A 374 8.66 -5.49 33.25
CA HIS A 374 9.83 -4.68 32.87
C HIS A 374 9.86 -4.38 31.37
N PHE A 375 8.76 -4.64 30.67
CA PHE A 375 8.61 -4.37 29.25
C PHE A 375 7.63 -3.23 29.01
N ALA A 376 8.12 -2.10 28.49
CA ALA A 376 7.30 -0.99 27.99
C ALA A 376 7.12 -1.10 26.47
N ALA A 377 5.91 -0.83 25.98
CA ALA A 377 5.61 -0.91 24.54
C ALA A 377 6.38 0.10 23.68
N GLY A 378 6.88 1.17 24.28
CA GLY A 378 7.65 2.19 23.56
C GLY A 378 6.80 3.20 22.78
N PHE A 379 5.51 3.28 23.03
CA PHE A 379 4.65 4.39 22.61
C PHE A 379 4.85 5.59 23.54
N GLY A 380 4.63 6.81 23.02
CA GLY A 380 4.39 7.95 23.91
C GLY A 380 3.13 7.73 24.77
N ASP A 381 3.05 8.30 25.97
CA ASP A 381 1.98 7.96 26.94
C ASP A 381 0.57 8.16 26.40
N ARG A 382 0.30 9.28 25.70
CA ARG A 382 -1.03 9.53 25.10
C ARG A 382 -1.31 8.56 23.94
N GLU A 383 -0.29 8.27 23.17
CA GLU A 383 -0.38 7.30 22.08
C GLU A 383 -0.67 5.90 22.65
N SER A 384 0.03 5.49 23.72
CA SER A 384 -0.21 4.24 24.43
C SER A 384 -1.66 4.10 24.88
N GLN A 385 -2.21 5.15 25.51
CA GLN A 385 -3.61 5.16 25.96
C GLN A 385 -4.59 4.93 24.81
N VAL A 386 -4.40 5.64 23.69
CA VAL A 386 -5.32 5.53 22.53
C VAL A 386 -5.18 4.19 21.84
N VAL A 387 -3.95 3.72 21.62
CA VAL A 387 -3.70 2.45 20.90
C VAL A 387 -4.19 1.25 21.71
N HIS A 388 -3.93 1.20 23.04
CA HIS A 388 -4.47 0.15 23.91
C HIS A 388 -6.00 0.23 24.01
N ARG A 389 -6.57 1.45 24.01
CA ARG A 389 -8.02 1.62 23.97
C ARG A 389 -8.64 1.05 22.70
N ILE A 390 -8.03 1.31 21.52
CA ILE A 390 -8.44 0.72 20.25
C ILE A 390 -8.35 -0.81 20.33
N ALA A 391 -7.23 -1.35 20.84
CA ALA A 391 -7.07 -2.79 21.00
C ALA A 391 -8.13 -3.41 21.93
N ALA A 392 -8.50 -2.73 23.00
CA ALA A 392 -9.57 -3.16 23.91
C ALA A 392 -10.95 -3.16 23.22
N ILE A 393 -11.28 -2.11 22.46
CA ILE A 393 -12.52 -2.02 21.68
C ILE A 393 -12.59 -3.14 20.67
N LEU A 394 -11.55 -3.34 19.86
CA LEU A 394 -11.52 -4.38 18.84
C LEU A 394 -11.67 -5.79 19.40
N LYS A 395 -11.19 -6.06 20.63
CA LYS A 395 -11.37 -7.34 21.32
C LYS A 395 -12.80 -7.58 21.82
N THR A 396 -13.58 -6.51 22.01
CA THR A 396 -14.90 -6.60 22.69
C THR A 396 -16.08 -6.17 21.81
N THR A 397 -15.84 -5.49 20.69
CA THR A 397 -16.90 -4.97 19.82
C THR A 397 -17.67 -6.12 19.13
N ARG A 398 -18.97 -5.87 18.89
CA ARG A 398 -19.83 -6.70 18.05
C ARG A 398 -19.79 -6.25 16.58
N ALA A 399 -19.37 -5.02 16.32
CA ALA A 399 -19.21 -4.50 14.98
C ALA A 399 -18.05 -5.20 14.27
N LYS A 400 -18.18 -5.38 12.96
CA LYS A 400 -17.15 -6.03 12.14
C LYS A 400 -15.99 -5.07 11.93
N ASN A 401 -14.75 -5.50 12.22
CA ASN A 401 -13.56 -4.80 11.77
C ASN A 401 -13.29 -5.22 10.30
N PRO A 402 -13.62 -4.37 9.30
CA PRO A 402 -13.63 -4.78 7.91
C PRO A 402 -12.24 -4.80 7.29
N SER A 403 -12.02 -5.70 6.32
CA SER A 403 -10.95 -5.54 5.35
C SER A 403 -11.22 -4.34 4.43
N ILE A 404 -10.19 -3.85 3.72
CA ILE A 404 -10.39 -2.73 2.77
C ILE A 404 -11.38 -3.11 1.67
N LYS A 405 -11.35 -4.35 1.18
CA LYS A 405 -12.34 -4.86 0.22
C LYS A 405 -13.77 -4.75 0.75
N GLN A 406 -13.97 -5.05 2.03
CA GLN A 406 -15.28 -4.89 2.67
C GLN A 406 -15.64 -3.42 2.88
N MET A 407 -14.67 -2.54 3.21
CA MET A 407 -14.89 -1.09 3.27
C MET A 407 -15.36 -0.52 1.92
N GLU A 408 -14.82 -1.02 0.80
CA GLU A 408 -15.26 -0.63 -0.56
C GLU A 408 -16.73 -0.94 -0.83
N THR A 409 -17.35 -1.85 -0.05
CA THR A 409 -18.79 -2.16 -0.18
C THR A 409 -19.70 -1.28 0.67
N ALA A 410 -19.16 -0.44 1.55
CA ALA A 410 -19.96 0.42 2.42
C ALA A 410 -20.85 1.38 1.61
N ASP A 411 -22.07 1.61 2.09
CA ASP A 411 -23.05 2.47 1.45
C ASP A 411 -23.42 3.71 2.28
N ALA A 412 -22.84 3.86 3.47
CA ALA A 412 -22.72 5.12 4.23
C ALA A 412 -21.45 5.08 5.07
N VAL A 413 -20.73 6.20 5.15
CA VAL A 413 -19.46 6.31 5.89
C VAL A 413 -19.50 7.51 6.83
N LEU A 414 -19.06 7.30 8.08
CA LEU A 414 -18.81 8.35 9.06
C LEU A 414 -17.32 8.32 9.44
N ILE A 415 -16.60 9.42 9.28
CA ILE A 415 -15.21 9.59 9.69
C ILE A 415 -15.16 10.54 10.87
N LEU A 416 -14.59 10.09 11.99
CA LEU A 416 -14.45 10.86 13.23
C LEU A 416 -12.99 11.12 13.57
N GLY A 417 -12.54 12.35 13.43
CA GLY A 417 -11.25 12.85 13.90
C GLY A 417 -10.02 12.30 13.19
N GLU A 418 -10.15 11.73 11.98
CA GLU A 418 -9.04 11.12 11.28
C GLU A 418 -8.88 11.70 9.87
N ASP A 419 -7.64 12.07 9.51
CA ASP A 419 -7.29 12.33 8.11
C ASP A 419 -6.75 11.04 7.47
N VAL A 420 -7.69 10.24 7.01
CA VAL A 420 -7.43 8.89 6.50
C VAL A 420 -6.48 8.89 5.31
N THR A 421 -6.51 9.96 4.48
CA THR A 421 -5.63 10.05 3.30
C THR A 421 -4.15 10.07 3.70
N HIS A 422 -3.83 10.75 4.78
CA HIS A 422 -2.45 10.93 5.21
C HIS A 422 -1.97 9.85 6.18
N THR A 423 -2.85 9.25 6.96
CA THR A 423 -2.51 8.21 7.95
C THR A 423 -2.59 6.79 7.36
N ALA A 424 -3.61 6.51 6.56
CA ALA A 424 -3.89 5.20 5.96
C ALA A 424 -4.32 5.33 4.48
N PRO A 425 -3.46 5.78 3.56
CA PRO A 425 -3.86 6.17 2.20
C PRO A 425 -4.67 5.08 1.47
N ARG A 426 -4.33 3.79 1.63
CA ARG A 426 -5.08 2.72 0.94
C ARG A 426 -6.52 2.58 1.46
N VAL A 427 -6.76 2.88 2.76
CA VAL A 427 -8.14 2.98 3.31
C VAL A 427 -8.86 4.14 2.63
N ALA A 428 -8.25 5.32 2.52
CA ALA A 428 -8.84 6.47 1.82
C ALA A 428 -9.23 6.13 0.38
N LEU A 429 -8.37 5.40 -0.35
CA LEU A 429 -8.69 4.93 -1.70
C LEU A 429 -9.89 3.96 -1.71
N GLY A 430 -10.01 3.09 -0.70
CA GLY A 430 -11.17 2.21 -0.50
C GLY A 430 -12.47 3.02 -0.25
N LEU A 431 -12.39 4.06 0.59
CA LEU A 431 -13.53 4.94 0.86
C LEU A 431 -13.97 5.73 -0.39
N ARG A 432 -13.03 6.12 -1.27
CA ARG A 432 -13.38 6.69 -2.59
C ARG A 432 -14.19 5.72 -3.45
N GLN A 433 -13.94 4.41 -3.33
CA GLN A 433 -14.74 3.41 -4.02
C GLN A 433 -16.10 3.20 -3.33
N ALA A 434 -16.17 3.25 -1.99
CA ALA A 434 -17.42 3.10 -1.22
C ALA A 434 -18.49 4.11 -1.65
N VAL A 435 -18.14 5.38 -1.86
CA VAL A 435 -19.12 6.40 -2.30
C VAL A 435 -19.69 6.15 -3.69
N ARG A 436 -19.05 5.31 -4.52
CA ARG A 436 -19.53 4.92 -5.85
C ARG A 436 -20.64 3.86 -5.81
N ASN A 437 -20.92 3.26 -4.64
CA ASN A 437 -21.94 2.22 -4.52
C ASN A 437 -23.33 2.72 -4.88
N LYS A 438 -23.63 4.00 -4.68
CA LYS A 438 -24.88 4.61 -5.18
C LYS A 438 -24.98 4.56 -6.71
N ALA A 439 -23.89 4.84 -7.41
CA ALA A 439 -23.83 4.73 -8.87
C ALA A 439 -24.04 3.27 -9.34
N HIS A 440 -23.45 2.30 -8.64
CA HIS A 440 -23.62 0.87 -8.94
C HIS A 440 -25.06 0.40 -8.67
N GLU A 441 -25.70 0.91 -7.61
CA GLU A 441 -27.12 0.64 -7.33
C GLU A 441 -28.02 1.14 -8.48
N LEU A 442 -27.84 2.40 -8.89
CA LEU A 442 -28.59 2.99 -10.01
C LEU A 442 -28.34 2.22 -11.31
N ALA A 443 -27.10 1.81 -11.59
CA ALA A 443 -26.76 1.01 -12.75
C ALA A 443 -27.49 -0.33 -12.74
N LYS A 444 -27.54 -1.01 -11.59
CA LYS A 444 -28.28 -2.26 -11.41
C LYS A 444 -29.77 -2.08 -11.66
N GLN A 445 -30.38 -1.01 -11.13
CA GLN A 445 -31.77 -0.66 -11.36
C GLN A 445 -32.10 -0.38 -12.85
N ALA A 446 -31.13 0.23 -13.57
CA ALA A 446 -31.23 0.52 -15.01
C ALA A 446 -30.82 -0.67 -15.90
N GLY A 447 -30.43 -1.83 -15.34
CA GLY A 447 -29.98 -2.99 -16.11
C GLY A 447 -28.62 -2.79 -16.78
N LEU A 448 -27.79 -1.85 -16.28
CA LEU A 448 -26.43 -1.61 -16.78
C LEU A 448 -25.42 -2.43 -16.00
N ALA A 449 -24.50 -3.07 -16.73
CA ALA A 449 -23.39 -3.78 -16.09
C ALA A 449 -22.36 -2.79 -15.51
N VAL A 450 -21.88 -3.06 -14.29
CA VAL A 450 -20.96 -2.16 -13.54
C VAL A 450 -19.64 -1.91 -14.30
N TRP A 451 -19.16 -2.86 -15.09
CA TRP A 451 -17.95 -2.70 -15.90
C TRP A 451 -18.09 -1.68 -17.06
N GLN A 452 -19.32 -1.25 -17.38
CA GLN A 452 -19.58 -0.16 -18.33
C GLN A 452 -19.37 1.21 -17.65
N ASP A 453 -18.18 1.47 -17.15
CA ASP A 453 -17.83 2.58 -16.26
C ASP A 453 -18.35 3.93 -16.76
N ALA A 454 -18.18 4.26 -18.04
CA ALA A 454 -18.66 5.52 -18.62
C ALA A 454 -20.19 5.66 -18.57
N ALA A 455 -20.93 4.57 -18.84
CA ALA A 455 -22.41 4.57 -18.76
C ALA A 455 -22.88 4.71 -17.32
N VAL A 456 -22.23 4.01 -16.38
CA VAL A 456 -22.53 4.09 -14.95
C VAL A 456 -22.33 5.52 -14.42
N ARG A 457 -21.20 6.15 -14.76
CA ARG A 457 -20.93 7.55 -14.37
C ARG A 457 -21.93 8.53 -14.99
N ASN A 458 -22.25 8.37 -16.26
CA ASN A 458 -23.24 9.22 -16.92
C ASN A 458 -24.64 9.07 -16.31
N LEU A 459 -25.03 7.88 -15.87
CA LEU A 459 -26.30 7.63 -15.18
C LEU A 459 -26.33 8.27 -13.79
N ALA A 460 -25.24 8.10 -13.03
CA ALA A 460 -25.19 8.54 -11.65
C ALA A 460 -25.01 10.06 -11.51
N GLN A 461 -24.36 10.72 -12.48
CA GLN A 461 -23.97 12.13 -12.37
C GLN A 461 -23.22 12.36 -11.04
N ASP A 462 -23.72 13.26 -10.19
CA ASP A 462 -23.14 13.60 -8.89
C ASP A 462 -23.71 12.78 -7.73
N GLN A 463 -24.56 11.78 -7.99
CA GLN A 463 -25.14 10.95 -6.93
C GLN A 463 -24.09 9.99 -6.36
N ARG A 464 -23.90 10.07 -5.05
CA ARG A 464 -22.92 9.28 -4.28
C ARG A 464 -23.57 8.70 -3.03
N SER A 465 -23.01 7.61 -2.51
CA SER A 465 -23.33 7.14 -1.16
C SER A 465 -22.86 8.19 -0.15
N PRO A 466 -23.59 8.43 0.95
CA PRO A 466 -23.24 9.48 1.90
C PRO A 466 -21.92 9.20 2.59
N MET A 467 -21.09 10.24 2.70
CA MET A 467 -19.86 10.28 3.49
C MET A 467 -19.85 11.53 4.34
N ILE A 468 -19.81 11.37 5.64
CA ILE A 468 -19.79 12.44 6.62
C ILE A 468 -18.39 12.50 7.24
N ILE A 469 -17.74 13.65 7.20
CA ILE A 469 -16.41 13.87 7.74
C ILE A 469 -16.47 14.91 8.86
N VAL A 470 -16.08 14.49 10.05
CA VAL A 470 -15.98 15.36 11.25
C VAL A 470 -14.52 15.42 11.65
N SER A 471 -13.87 16.56 11.41
CA SER A 471 -12.41 16.70 11.57
C SER A 471 -12.04 18.10 12.03
N ALA A 472 -10.84 18.28 12.58
CA ALA A 472 -10.34 19.60 12.99
C ALA A 472 -9.88 20.47 11.80
N THR A 473 -9.53 19.85 10.69
CA THR A 473 -9.05 20.53 9.46
C THR A 473 -9.70 19.94 8.22
N GLU A 474 -9.56 20.60 7.09
CA GLU A 474 -9.93 20.04 5.81
C GLU A 474 -9.11 18.77 5.49
N THR A 475 -9.71 17.85 4.74
CA THR A 475 -9.11 16.59 4.29
C THR A 475 -9.21 16.45 2.79
N ARG A 476 -8.42 15.56 2.18
CA ARG A 476 -8.50 15.31 0.73
C ARG A 476 -9.75 14.52 0.31
N LEU A 477 -10.51 13.98 1.26
CA LEU A 477 -11.80 13.32 0.99
C LEU A 477 -12.99 14.28 1.03
N ASP A 478 -12.79 15.55 1.37
CA ASP A 478 -13.84 16.57 1.38
C ASP A 478 -14.48 16.75 -0.01
N ASP A 479 -13.74 16.48 -1.09
CA ASP A 479 -14.20 16.54 -2.49
C ASP A 479 -15.30 15.53 -2.81
N ILE A 480 -15.44 14.47 -2.02
CA ILE A 480 -16.45 13.41 -2.20
C ILE A 480 -17.41 13.29 -1.02
N ALA A 481 -17.21 14.08 0.03
CA ALA A 481 -18.07 14.08 1.21
C ALA A 481 -19.44 14.69 0.91
N SER A 482 -20.49 14.10 1.47
CA SER A 482 -21.84 14.69 1.46
C SER A 482 -21.99 15.77 2.53
N GLN A 483 -21.22 15.66 3.62
CA GLN A 483 -21.23 16.60 4.75
C GLN A 483 -19.83 16.67 5.38
N THR A 484 -19.39 17.89 5.67
CA THR A 484 -18.12 18.14 6.40
C THR A 484 -18.39 19.06 7.60
N VAL A 485 -17.91 18.67 8.79
CA VAL A 485 -18.08 19.41 10.04
C VAL A 485 -16.71 19.68 10.66
N SER A 486 -16.42 20.95 11.01
CA SER A 486 -15.13 21.32 11.61
C SER A 486 -15.28 21.57 13.10
N LEU A 487 -14.73 20.67 13.91
CA LEU A 487 -14.84 20.67 15.37
C LEU A 487 -13.49 20.41 16.03
N ALA A 488 -13.29 20.99 17.22
CA ALA A 488 -12.14 20.66 18.05
C ALA A 488 -12.21 19.19 18.52
N PRO A 489 -11.08 18.54 18.86
CA PRO A 489 -11.06 17.11 19.19
C PRO A 489 -12.11 16.65 20.21
N GLN A 490 -12.31 17.38 21.28
CA GLN A 490 -13.33 17.07 22.29
C GLN A 490 -14.78 17.25 21.78
N GLU A 491 -14.99 18.17 20.84
CA GLU A 491 -16.29 18.40 20.22
C GLU A 491 -16.59 17.31 19.19
N ILE A 492 -15.57 16.75 18.51
CA ILE A 492 -15.70 15.57 17.64
C ILE A 492 -16.22 14.38 18.45
N ALA A 493 -15.67 14.15 19.66
CA ALA A 493 -16.14 13.08 20.53
C ALA A 493 -17.61 13.28 20.94
N LEU A 494 -18.01 14.51 21.29
CA LEU A 494 -19.42 14.84 21.61
C LEU A 494 -20.35 14.60 20.43
N PHE A 495 -19.93 14.99 19.23
CA PHE A 495 -20.68 14.77 17.99
C PHE A 495 -20.93 13.28 17.77
N GLY A 496 -19.88 12.44 17.89
CA GLY A 496 -20.00 10.99 17.74
C GLY A 496 -20.97 10.37 18.77
N HIS A 497 -20.88 10.75 20.05
CA HIS A 497 -21.83 10.28 21.06
C HIS A 497 -23.27 10.80 20.81
N ALA A 498 -23.45 12.01 20.29
CA ALA A 498 -24.76 12.53 19.91
C ALA A 498 -25.36 11.74 18.74
N VAL A 499 -24.55 11.38 17.73
CA VAL A 499 -24.95 10.51 16.61
C VAL A 499 -25.39 9.14 17.16
N ALA A 500 -24.65 8.54 18.07
CA ALA A 500 -25.01 7.25 18.68
C ALA A 500 -26.38 7.33 19.40
N ARG A 501 -26.64 8.38 20.17
CA ARG A 501 -27.93 8.61 20.83
C ARG A 501 -29.06 8.84 19.81
N ALA A 502 -28.80 9.58 18.73
CA ALA A 502 -29.81 9.82 17.68
C ALA A 502 -30.15 8.51 16.93
N ILE A 503 -29.18 7.62 16.73
CA ILE A 503 -29.41 6.26 16.21
C ILE A 503 -30.29 5.46 17.16
N ALA A 504 -30.06 5.54 18.47
CA ALA A 504 -30.84 4.89 19.52
C ALA A 504 -32.24 5.55 19.78
N GLY A 505 -32.65 6.53 18.97
CA GLY A 505 -33.98 7.16 19.03
C GLY A 505 -34.08 8.42 19.90
N GLN A 506 -32.95 9.02 20.26
CA GLN A 506 -32.87 10.29 20.99
C GLN A 506 -32.29 11.40 20.07
N PRO A 507 -33.11 12.09 19.28
CA PRO A 507 -32.64 13.11 18.35
C PRO A 507 -31.92 14.26 19.06
N SER A 508 -30.98 14.87 18.36
CA SER A 508 -30.23 16.04 18.81
C SER A 508 -30.89 17.34 18.35
N ASP A 509 -30.64 18.45 19.06
CA ASP A 509 -30.96 19.78 18.56
C ASP A 509 -30.06 20.21 17.39
N ASP A 510 -28.93 19.53 17.17
CA ASP A 510 -28.00 19.76 16.05
C ASP A 510 -28.48 18.98 14.81
N GLU A 511 -28.81 19.69 13.74
CA GLU A 511 -29.26 19.13 12.47
C GLU A 511 -28.20 18.23 11.82
N ALA A 512 -26.93 18.62 11.90
CA ALA A 512 -25.81 17.85 11.35
C ALA A 512 -25.68 16.45 12.00
N VAL A 513 -25.95 16.34 13.30
CA VAL A 513 -25.99 15.07 14.02
C VAL A 513 -27.15 14.19 13.53
N ASN A 514 -28.35 14.78 13.35
CA ASN A 514 -29.52 14.05 12.92
C ASN A 514 -29.40 13.56 11.47
N GLU A 515 -28.81 14.37 10.58
CA GLU A 515 -28.50 13.99 9.19
C GLU A 515 -27.52 12.82 9.14
N ALA A 516 -26.42 12.88 9.91
CA ALA A 516 -25.44 11.81 10.01
C ALA A 516 -26.08 10.51 10.52
N ALA A 517 -26.88 10.61 11.60
CA ALA A 517 -27.61 9.46 12.14
C ALA A 517 -28.59 8.86 11.14
N ALA A 518 -29.34 9.68 10.39
CA ALA A 518 -30.28 9.24 9.36
C ALA A 518 -29.57 8.54 8.20
N ALA A 519 -28.44 9.07 7.73
CA ALA A 519 -27.64 8.45 6.68
C ALA A 519 -27.16 7.05 7.07
N LEU A 520 -26.65 6.89 8.28
CA LEU A 520 -26.17 5.60 8.79
C LEU A 520 -27.30 4.60 9.05
N LYS A 521 -28.44 5.04 9.59
CA LYS A 521 -29.62 4.18 9.84
C LYS A 521 -30.22 3.62 8.56
N ASN A 522 -30.21 4.40 7.47
CA ASN A 522 -30.77 4.01 6.18
C ASN A 522 -29.83 3.14 5.35
N ALA A 523 -28.58 2.99 5.76
CA ALA A 523 -27.58 2.20 5.07
C ALA A 523 -27.74 0.69 5.39
N GLN A 524 -27.40 -0.16 4.43
CA GLN A 524 -27.32 -1.61 4.63
C GLN A 524 -25.97 -2.02 5.19
N ARG A 525 -24.91 -1.29 4.89
CA ARG A 525 -23.52 -1.56 5.27
C ARG A 525 -22.84 -0.28 5.75
N PRO A 526 -23.31 0.29 6.88
CA PRO A 526 -22.70 1.50 7.43
C PRO A 526 -21.30 1.21 7.96
N LEU A 527 -20.38 2.15 7.74
CA LEU A 527 -19.00 2.11 8.17
C LEU A 527 -18.67 3.34 9.02
N VAL A 528 -18.11 3.09 10.21
CA VAL A 528 -17.52 4.13 11.07
C VAL A 528 -16.00 4.00 11.02
N VAL A 529 -15.30 5.09 10.72
CA VAL A 529 -13.84 5.17 10.68
C VAL A 529 -13.34 6.20 11.67
N SER A 530 -12.35 5.85 12.46
CA SER A 530 -11.66 6.75 13.38
C SER A 530 -10.19 6.34 13.49
N GLY A 531 -9.44 6.88 14.45
CA GLY A 531 -8.03 6.49 14.61
C GLY A 531 -7.32 7.22 15.73
N SER A 532 -6.02 7.07 15.74
CA SER A 532 -5.13 7.58 16.79
C SER A 532 -4.54 8.96 16.50
N SER A 533 -4.75 9.55 15.31
CA SER A 533 -4.01 10.74 14.87
C SER A 533 -4.19 11.96 15.80
N MET A 534 -5.37 12.11 16.40
CA MET A 534 -5.65 13.20 17.35
C MET A 534 -5.18 12.92 18.78
N LEU A 535 -4.67 11.73 19.08
CA LEU A 535 -4.30 11.26 20.43
C LEU A 535 -5.38 11.52 21.51
N HIS A 536 -6.65 11.23 21.18
CA HIS A 536 -7.81 11.53 22.01
C HIS A 536 -8.75 10.31 22.12
N SER A 537 -8.69 9.58 23.25
CA SER A 537 -9.42 8.33 23.47
C SER A 537 -10.94 8.46 23.35
N ALA A 538 -11.52 9.59 23.77
CA ALA A 538 -12.98 9.81 23.70
C ALA A 538 -13.50 9.88 22.25
N ILE A 539 -12.67 10.24 21.26
CA ILE A 539 -13.08 10.17 19.84
C ILE A 539 -13.23 8.70 19.44
N VAL A 540 -12.27 7.87 19.85
CA VAL A 540 -12.28 6.41 19.59
C VAL A 540 -13.48 5.75 20.29
N ASP A 541 -13.77 6.13 21.53
CA ASP A 541 -14.95 5.66 22.27
C ASP A 541 -16.26 6.05 21.59
N SER A 542 -16.36 7.28 21.08
CA SER A 542 -17.55 7.76 20.39
C SER A 542 -17.79 7.01 19.07
N ALA A 543 -16.72 6.69 18.34
CA ALA A 543 -16.81 5.86 17.13
C ALA A 543 -17.33 4.44 17.45
N ALA A 544 -16.83 3.82 18.52
CA ALA A 544 -17.32 2.54 19.01
C ALA A 544 -18.80 2.62 19.43
N ALA A 545 -19.20 3.68 20.13
CA ALA A 545 -20.60 3.89 20.53
C ALA A 545 -21.56 4.01 19.34
N VAL A 546 -21.15 4.67 18.24
CA VAL A 546 -21.93 4.73 17.00
C VAL A 546 -22.08 3.33 16.39
N ALA A 547 -20.99 2.59 16.28
CA ALA A 547 -21.00 1.24 15.71
C ALA A 547 -21.83 0.25 16.55
N ASP A 548 -21.79 0.35 17.87
CA ASP A 548 -22.61 -0.45 18.78
C ASP A 548 -24.10 -0.11 18.65
N ALA A 549 -24.46 1.20 18.57
CA ALA A 549 -25.85 1.63 18.38
C ALA A 549 -26.43 1.13 17.04
N LEU A 550 -25.63 1.12 15.98
CA LEU A 550 -26.00 0.53 14.68
C LEU A 550 -26.20 -0.98 14.79
N THR A 551 -25.31 -1.67 15.52
CA THR A 551 -25.43 -3.11 15.77
C THR A 551 -26.72 -3.45 16.50
N ASP A 552 -27.07 -2.69 17.54
CA ASP A 552 -28.31 -2.88 18.30
C ASP A 552 -29.55 -2.69 17.42
N LEU A 553 -29.54 -1.67 16.56
CA LEU A 553 -30.61 -1.39 15.61
C LEU A 553 -30.85 -2.57 14.66
N PHE A 554 -29.81 -3.09 14.03
CA PHE A 554 -29.92 -4.20 13.06
C PHE A 554 -30.31 -5.53 13.73
N GLN A 555 -29.92 -5.76 14.98
CA GLN A 555 -30.34 -6.94 15.74
C GLN A 555 -31.84 -6.86 16.11
N ALA A 556 -32.33 -5.69 16.49
CA ALA A 556 -33.76 -5.49 16.77
C ALA A 556 -34.64 -5.74 15.53
N ASP A 557 -34.22 -5.26 14.35
CA ASP A 557 -34.93 -5.46 13.10
C ASP A 557 -34.98 -6.95 12.69
N SER A 558 -33.87 -7.68 12.89
CA SER A 558 -33.80 -9.12 12.57
C SER A 558 -34.68 -9.97 13.46
N THR A 559 -34.86 -9.60 14.72
CA THR A 559 -35.78 -10.30 15.65
C THR A 559 -37.25 -10.08 15.32
N LEU A 560 -37.61 -8.89 14.83
CA LEU A 560 -38.95 -8.56 14.35
C LEU A 560 -39.30 -9.31 13.05
N ALA A 561 -38.35 -9.43 12.12
CA ALA A 561 -38.54 -10.16 10.86
C ALA A 561 -38.78 -11.66 11.06
N ASN A 562 -38.15 -12.26 12.07
CA ASN A 562 -38.33 -13.69 12.43
C ASN A 562 -39.60 -13.98 13.22
N SER A 563 -40.36 -12.96 13.67
CA SER A 563 -41.62 -13.12 14.44
C SER A 563 -42.87 -13.08 13.58
N THR A 564 -42.79 -12.83 12.27
CA THR A 564 -43.91 -12.89 11.35
C THR A 564 -44.13 -14.32 10.82
N PRO A 565 -45.32 -14.93 10.88
CA PRO A 565 -45.53 -16.28 10.38
C PRO A 565 -45.31 -16.36 8.87
N ALA A 566 -44.53 -17.33 8.45
CA ALA A 566 -44.28 -17.61 7.04
C ALA A 566 -45.57 -18.14 6.39
N ASP A 567 -46.21 -17.29 5.60
CA ASP A 567 -47.27 -17.70 4.65
C ASP A 567 -46.93 -17.07 3.28
N SER A 568 -46.12 -17.74 2.52
CA SER A 568 -46.04 -17.66 1.05
C SER A 568 -44.95 -18.58 0.51
N SER A 569 -45.30 -19.30 -0.55
CA SER A 569 -44.58 -20.30 -1.29
C SER A 569 -43.21 -19.86 -1.80
N PRO A 570 -42.23 -20.76 -1.98
CA PRO A 570 -40.90 -20.44 -2.41
C PRO A 570 -40.86 -20.09 -3.89
N ILE A 571 -40.45 -18.87 -4.21
CA ILE A 571 -40.01 -18.49 -5.55
C ILE A 571 -38.50 -18.73 -5.59
N ASP A 572 -38.10 -19.54 -6.54
CA ASP A 572 -36.77 -19.97 -6.92
C ASP A 572 -35.75 -18.80 -6.86
N SER A 573 -34.82 -18.85 -5.93
CA SER A 573 -33.65 -17.96 -5.89
C SER A 573 -32.40 -18.81 -5.73
N SER A 574 -31.55 -18.73 -6.75
CA SER A 574 -30.19 -19.24 -6.80
C SER A 574 -29.37 -18.87 -5.55
N PRO A 575 -28.41 -19.67 -5.11
CA PRO A 575 -27.67 -19.43 -3.87
C PRO A 575 -26.71 -18.25 -4.01
N ILE A 576 -27.14 -17.08 -3.61
CA ILE A 576 -26.28 -16.02 -3.13
C ILE A 576 -26.16 -16.27 -1.63
N ASP A 577 -24.96 -16.64 -1.19
CA ASP A 577 -24.45 -16.78 0.16
C ASP A 577 -25.51 -16.59 1.28
N SER A 578 -26.22 -17.66 1.62
CA SER A 578 -27.16 -17.69 2.75
C SER A 578 -26.42 -17.95 4.07
N THR A 579 -25.49 -17.05 4.42
CA THR A 579 -25.13 -16.87 5.82
C THR A 579 -26.25 -16.08 6.51
N PRO A 580 -26.64 -16.42 7.74
CA PRO A 580 -27.65 -15.65 8.47
C PRO A 580 -27.22 -14.17 8.48
N VAL A 581 -28.21 -13.25 8.35
CA VAL A 581 -28.00 -11.79 8.39
C VAL A 581 -27.28 -11.47 9.71
N SER A 582 -25.96 -11.59 9.69
CA SER A 582 -25.09 -11.14 10.76
C SER A 582 -24.97 -9.63 10.69
N CYS A 583 -24.89 -8.98 11.82
CA CYS A 583 -24.68 -7.57 12.00
C CYS A 583 -23.85 -6.93 10.88
N ASN A 584 -24.41 -5.98 10.15
CA ASN A 584 -23.76 -5.34 9.00
C ASN A 584 -23.01 -4.05 9.36
N SER A 585 -23.00 -3.63 10.65
CA SER A 585 -22.21 -2.46 11.06
C SER A 585 -20.71 -2.74 11.02
N MET A 586 -19.95 -1.80 10.48
CA MET A 586 -18.50 -1.90 10.35
C MET A 586 -17.81 -0.78 11.13
N LEU A 587 -16.71 -1.13 11.84
CA LEU A 587 -15.88 -0.20 12.62
C LEU A 587 -14.41 -0.42 12.27
N SER A 588 -13.73 0.66 11.88
CA SER A 588 -12.31 0.61 11.54
C SER A 588 -11.52 1.71 12.22
N PHE A 589 -10.28 1.40 12.61
CA PHE A 589 -9.37 2.38 13.21
C PHE A 589 -8.07 2.48 12.43
N CYS A 590 -7.60 3.70 12.21
CA CYS A 590 -6.26 3.99 11.69
C CYS A 590 -5.27 4.04 12.86
N LEU A 591 -4.19 3.27 12.77
CA LEU A 591 -3.12 3.20 13.75
C LEU A 591 -1.82 3.78 13.19
N PRO A 592 -0.89 4.26 14.04
CA PRO A 592 0.23 5.06 13.56
C PRO A 592 1.27 4.26 12.79
N GLU A 593 1.70 3.09 13.28
CA GLU A 593 2.83 2.36 12.73
C GLU A 593 2.49 0.89 12.43
N CYS A 594 3.30 0.25 11.61
CA CYS A 594 2.98 -1.02 10.93
C CYS A 594 2.64 -2.20 11.86
N ASN A 595 3.09 -2.20 13.10
CA ASN A 595 2.81 -3.24 14.09
C ASN A 595 2.23 -2.69 15.40
N SER A 596 1.65 -1.48 15.39
CA SER A 596 1.08 -0.85 16.60
C SER A 596 0.04 -1.72 17.29
N LEU A 597 -0.85 -2.37 16.53
CA LEU A 597 -1.86 -3.26 17.12
C LEU A 597 -1.22 -4.53 17.70
N GLY A 598 -0.29 -5.15 16.98
CA GLY A 598 0.41 -6.35 17.46
C GLY A 598 1.14 -6.10 18.76
N LEU A 599 1.80 -4.97 18.87
CA LEU A 599 2.50 -4.55 20.09
C LEU A 599 1.51 -4.26 21.24
N ALA A 600 0.40 -3.57 20.98
CA ALA A 600 -0.64 -3.32 22.00
C ALA A 600 -1.35 -4.59 22.47
N LEU A 601 -1.45 -5.63 21.62
CA LEU A 601 -1.97 -6.94 22.03
C LEU A 601 -0.97 -7.75 22.86
N LEU A 602 0.32 -7.45 22.71
CA LEU A 602 1.41 -8.12 23.39
C LEU A 602 1.75 -7.49 24.74
N SER A 603 1.57 -6.18 24.89
CA SER A 603 1.99 -5.37 26.03
C SER A 603 0.86 -5.12 27.04
N GLU A 604 1.21 -4.65 28.24
CA GLU A 604 0.27 -4.21 29.26
C GLU A 604 0.11 -2.69 29.18
N GLU A 605 -1.13 -2.19 29.20
CA GLU A 605 -1.44 -0.75 29.10
C GLU A 605 -0.75 0.10 30.19
N GLN A 606 -0.54 -0.49 31.35
CA GLN A 606 -0.01 0.20 32.54
C GLN A 606 1.51 0.40 32.50
N GLU A 607 2.24 -0.34 31.68
CA GLU A 607 3.69 -0.21 31.56
C GLU A 607 4.04 0.83 30.48
N THR A 608 3.98 2.11 30.88
CA THR A 608 4.25 3.28 30.02
C THR A 608 5.69 3.76 30.14
N LEU A 609 6.14 4.60 29.19
CA LEU A 609 7.46 5.23 29.25
C LEU A 609 7.60 6.16 30.49
N SER A 610 6.57 6.90 30.86
CA SER A 610 6.59 7.73 32.09
C SER A 610 6.76 6.89 33.35
N ARG A 611 6.04 5.78 33.47
CA ARG A 611 6.20 4.86 34.62
C ARG A 611 7.62 4.29 34.69
N LEU A 612 8.22 4.02 33.55
CA LEU A 612 9.60 3.57 33.47
C LEU A 612 10.55 4.68 33.95
N LEU A 613 10.34 5.92 33.53
CA LEU A 613 11.11 7.08 33.96
C LEU A 613 11.01 7.34 35.48
N ASP A 614 9.86 7.10 36.10
CA ASP A 614 9.67 7.21 37.55
C ASP A 614 10.48 6.18 38.34
N ARG A 615 10.87 5.06 37.70
CA ARG A 615 11.67 4.00 38.30
C ARG A 615 13.09 3.93 37.73
N ALA A 616 13.56 5.00 37.07
CA ALA A 616 14.86 5.03 36.40
C ALA A 616 16.06 4.61 37.31
N GLU A 617 15.99 4.96 38.62
CA GLU A 617 17.01 4.62 39.62
C GLU A 617 17.12 3.08 39.92
N GLU A 618 16.08 2.30 39.56
CA GLU A 618 16.08 0.85 39.74
C GLU A 618 16.65 0.10 38.52
N ILE A 619 16.88 0.82 37.41
CA ILE A 619 17.28 0.24 36.13
C ILE A 619 18.80 0.14 36.08
N GLY A 620 19.35 -1.05 35.83
CA GLY A 620 20.75 -1.27 35.56
C GLY A 620 21.08 -1.32 34.09
N VAL A 621 20.23 -2.01 33.32
CA VAL A 621 20.36 -2.15 31.87
C VAL A 621 19.05 -1.83 31.20
N LEU A 622 19.09 -0.98 30.17
CA LEU A 622 17.97 -0.63 29.31
C LEU A 622 18.23 -1.17 27.90
N VAL A 623 17.31 -1.97 27.37
CA VAL A 623 17.36 -2.48 25.99
C VAL A 623 16.27 -1.78 25.17
N ILE A 624 16.67 -1.04 24.13
CA ILE A 624 15.77 -0.31 23.22
C ILE A 624 15.74 -1.02 21.88
N LEU A 625 14.55 -1.44 21.45
CA LEU A 625 14.34 -2.15 20.20
C LEU A 625 13.82 -1.19 19.12
N GLU A 626 14.62 -0.89 18.09
CA GLU A 626 14.22 -0.14 16.89
C GLU A 626 13.28 1.07 17.16
N ASN A 627 13.59 1.88 18.17
CA ASN A 627 12.71 2.95 18.63
C ASN A 627 13.50 4.20 19.00
N ASN A 628 13.29 5.27 18.24
CA ASN A 628 13.90 6.56 18.53
C ASN A 628 13.10 7.30 19.61
N LEU A 629 13.55 7.25 20.87
CA LEU A 629 12.86 7.84 22.01
C LEU A 629 12.73 9.37 21.93
N ASN A 630 13.56 10.05 21.15
CA ASN A 630 13.41 11.50 20.90
C ASN A 630 12.09 11.85 20.20
N ARG A 631 11.43 10.88 19.62
CA ARG A 631 10.09 11.03 19.02
C ARG A 631 8.94 10.72 19.99
N ARG A 632 9.23 10.13 21.13
CA ARG A 632 8.25 9.66 22.13
C ARG A 632 8.25 10.45 23.42
N LEU A 633 9.41 10.95 23.80
CA LEU A 633 9.70 11.64 25.05
C LEU A 633 10.22 13.05 24.77
N SER A 634 10.09 13.96 25.75
CA SER A 634 10.74 15.25 25.70
C SER A 634 12.27 15.11 25.87
N GLU A 635 13.02 16.11 25.43
CA GLU A 635 14.48 16.15 25.58
C GLU A 635 14.91 16.02 27.06
N GLU A 636 14.16 16.64 27.99
CA GLU A 636 14.38 16.52 29.43
C GLU A 636 14.18 15.07 29.91
N GLN A 637 13.11 14.40 29.45
CA GLN A 637 12.82 13.00 29.78
C GLN A 637 13.89 12.05 29.24
N VAL A 638 14.33 12.25 27.99
CA VAL A 638 15.44 11.48 27.41
C VAL A 638 16.72 11.70 28.21
N THR A 639 17.05 12.96 28.53
CA THR A 639 18.24 13.30 29.34
C THR A 639 18.17 12.66 30.72
N LYS A 640 17.01 12.69 31.40
CA LYS A 640 16.80 12.03 32.69
C LYS A 640 17.10 10.52 32.60
N LEU A 641 16.61 9.86 31.56
CA LEU A 641 16.80 8.43 31.33
C LEU A 641 18.28 8.10 31.07
N THR A 642 18.95 8.90 30.23
CA THR A 642 20.34 8.63 29.78
C THR A 642 21.40 9.09 30.80
N SER A 643 21.09 10.01 31.69
CA SER A 643 22.04 10.52 32.71
C SER A 643 22.06 9.76 34.05
N SER A 644 21.18 8.76 34.23
CA SER A 644 21.01 8.02 35.50
C SER A 644 22.04 6.91 35.75
N GLY A 645 23.09 6.78 34.93
CA GLY A 645 24.11 5.74 35.03
C GLY A 645 23.67 4.36 34.55
N ILE A 646 22.55 4.27 33.88
CA ILE A 646 21.98 3.08 33.24
C ILE A 646 22.88 2.68 32.07
N LYS A 647 23.10 1.38 31.86
CA LYS A 647 23.72 0.88 30.65
C LYS A 647 22.68 0.73 29.54
N ILE A 648 22.84 1.48 28.46
CA ILE A 648 21.86 1.52 27.35
C ILE A 648 22.35 0.72 26.16
N ILE A 649 21.59 -0.32 25.80
CA ILE A 649 21.78 -1.15 24.62
C ILE A 649 20.68 -0.79 23.61
N ALA A 650 21.02 -0.26 22.45
CA ALA A 650 20.08 0.05 21.39
C ALA A 650 20.25 -0.89 20.17
N LEU A 651 19.15 -1.47 19.74
CA LEU A 651 19.05 -2.16 18.45
C LEU A 651 18.45 -1.16 17.46
N GLU A 652 19.18 -0.75 16.41
CA GLU A 652 18.69 0.25 15.49
C GLU A 652 19.20 0.03 14.05
N LEU A 653 18.45 0.53 13.07
CA LEU A 653 18.73 0.39 11.65
C LEU A 653 19.61 1.52 11.11
N LEU A 654 19.33 2.75 11.55
CA LEU A 654 19.92 3.99 11.05
C LEU A 654 20.54 4.78 12.19
N ASP A 655 21.52 5.58 11.86
CA ASP A 655 22.06 6.55 12.81
C ASP A 655 20.98 7.61 13.14
N ASN A 656 20.88 7.93 14.42
CA ASN A 656 19.96 8.95 14.95
C ASN A 656 20.47 9.57 16.25
N ASP A 657 19.91 10.70 16.64
CA ASP A 657 20.35 11.49 17.79
C ASP A 657 20.30 10.74 19.14
N LEU A 658 19.43 9.71 19.28
CA LEU A 658 19.35 8.92 20.50
C LEU A 658 20.64 8.10 20.71
N LEU A 659 21.23 7.60 19.62
CA LEU A 659 22.41 6.73 19.68
C LEU A 659 23.65 7.44 20.27
N ALA A 660 23.68 8.76 20.23
CA ALA A 660 24.71 9.55 20.90
C ALA A 660 24.75 9.30 22.43
N ASN A 661 23.64 8.85 23.01
CA ASN A 661 23.50 8.59 24.44
C ASN A 661 23.52 7.08 24.79
N CYS A 662 23.74 6.19 23.83
CA CYS A 662 23.74 4.75 24.05
C CYS A 662 25.18 4.24 24.32
N ASP A 663 25.35 3.27 25.25
CA ASP A 663 26.63 2.65 25.56
C ASP A 663 27.01 1.56 24.54
N LEU A 664 26.02 0.81 24.06
CA LEU A 664 26.17 -0.25 23.07
C LEU A 664 25.07 -0.13 22.01
N VAL A 665 25.48 -0.13 20.74
CA VAL A 665 24.56 -0.13 19.61
C VAL A 665 24.73 -1.42 18.82
N LEU A 666 23.62 -2.11 18.57
CA LEU A 666 23.55 -3.34 17.80
C LEU A 666 22.90 -3.04 16.46
N SER A 667 23.64 -3.28 15.37
CA SER A 667 23.16 -2.97 14.02
C SER A 667 22.06 -3.93 13.57
N ALA A 668 20.82 -3.41 13.42
CA ALA A 668 19.65 -4.19 13.03
C ALA A 668 19.51 -4.30 11.50
N ALA A 669 19.06 -5.46 11.05
CA ALA A 669 18.66 -5.71 9.66
C ALA A 669 17.30 -5.08 9.38
N SER A 670 17.10 -4.56 8.16
CA SER A 670 15.81 -4.03 7.69
C SER A 670 14.83 -5.16 7.36
N TYR A 671 13.55 -4.80 7.12
CA TYR A 671 12.54 -5.77 6.67
C TYR A 671 12.90 -6.47 5.34
N ALA A 672 13.74 -5.86 4.50
CA ALA A 672 14.21 -6.48 3.26
C ALA A 672 15.35 -7.49 3.49
N GLU A 673 16.00 -7.44 4.65
CA GLU A 673 17.14 -8.29 5.05
C GLU A 673 16.76 -9.32 6.13
N SER A 674 15.55 -9.22 6.69
CA SER A 674 15.07 -10.08 7.80
C SER A 674 13.67 -10.61 7.51
N GLU A 675 13.20 -11.47 8.40
CA GLU A 675 11.84 -11.99 8.40
C GLU A 675 11.11 -11.59 9.69
N GLY A 676 9.78 -11.44 9.59
CA GLY A 676 8.95 -11.02 10.71
C GLY A 676 7.47 -11.10 10.43
N THR A 677 6.67 -10.99 11.48
CA THR A 677 5.21 -10.86 11.39
C THR A 677 4.77 -9.46 11.84
N LEU A 678 3.89 -8.84 11.06
CA LEU A 678 3.25 -7.57 11.38
C LEU A 678 1.74 -7.77 11.52
N VAL A 679 1.14 -7.06 12.47
CA VAL A 679 -0.32 -7.08 12.69
C VAL A 679 -0.92 -5.75 12.27
N SER A 680 -1.72 -5.77 11.21
CA SER A 680 -2.37 -4.57 10.68
C SER A 680 -3.48 -4.03 11.60
N SER A 681 -3.95 -2.82 11.33
CA SER A 681 -5.09 -2.21 12.02
C SER A 681 -6.39 -3.01 11.91
N GLU A 682 -6.53 -3.86 10.88
CA GLU A 682 -7.61 -4.85 10.74
C GLU A 682 -7.48 -6.02 11.73
N GLY A 683 -6.35 -6.17 12.43
CA GLY A 683 -6.05 -7.34 13.25
C GLY A 683 -5.53 -8.53 12.44
N ARG A 684 -5.07 -8.32 11.22
CA ARG A 684 -4.52 -9.34 10.34
C ARG A 684 -3.01 -9.45 10.53
N ALA A 685 -2.56 -10.61 10.97
CA ALA A 685 -1.15 -10.98 11.04
C ALA A 685 -0.66 -11.44 9.67
N GLN A 686 0.45 -10.90 9.20
CA GLN A 686 1.05 -11.19 7.90
C GLN A 686 2.56 -11.33 8.02
N ARG A 687 3.14 -12.30 7.31
CA ARG A 687 4.56 -12.60 7.30
C ARG A 687 5.29 -11.89 6.17
N TYR A 688 6.44 -11.28 6.45
CA TYR A 688 7.40 -10.82 5.46
C TYR A 688 8.69 -11.66 5.49
N TYR A 689 9.36 -11.75 4.34
CA TYR A 689 10.54 -12.58 4.15
C TYR A 689 11.72 -11.77 3.62
N PRO A 690 12.96 -12.13 3.96
CA PRO A 690 14.14 -11.41 3.49
C PRO A 690 14.27 -11.54 1.97
N VAL A 691 14.57 -10.42 1.30
CA VAL A 691 14.82 -10.38 -0.15
C VAL A 691 16.28 -10.66 -0.47
N PHE A 692 17.19 -10.19 0.40
CA PHE A 692 18.62 -10.43 0.32
C PHE A 692 19.21 -10.58 1.73
N PRO A 693 20.36 -11.25 1.88
CA PRO A 693 21.02 -11.37 3.18
C PRO A 693 21.54 -10.01 3.65
N ALA A 694 21.50 -9.79 4.96
CA ALA A 694 22.11 -8.63 5.57
C ALA A 694 23.61 -8.60 5.30
N ALA A 695 24.13 -7.42 4.96
CA ALA A 695 25.55 -7.22 4.72
C ALA A 695 26.27 -6.85 6.02
N HIS A 696 27.59 -7.03 6.06
CA HIS A 696 28.45 -6.74 7.21
C HIS A 696 28.06 -7.54 8.45
N GLU A 697 28.04 -6.92 9.63
CA GLU A 697 27.70 -7.55 10.92
C GLU A 697 26.24 -7.26 11.35
N ARG A 698 25.38 -6.86 10.41
CA ARG A 698 23.95 -6.64 10.70
C ARG A 698 23.24 -7.96 10.92
N LEU A 699 22.49 -8.06 12.01
CA LEU A 699 21.63 -9.20 12.31
C LEU A 699 20.18 -8.74 12.43
N ALA A 700 19.23 -9.63 12.17
CA ALA A 700 17.85 -9.36 12.49
C ALA A 700 17.67 -9.13 14.00
N SER A 701 16.80 -8.22 14.41
CA SER A 701 16.60 -7.88 15.82
C SER A 701 16.23 -9.10 16.66
N TRP A 702 15.46 -10.05 16.11
CA TRP A 702 15.17 -11.31 16.81
C TRP A 702 16.41 -12.18 17.05
N GLN A 703 17.40 -12.15 16.16
CA GLN A 703 18.65 -12.88 16.33
C GLN A 703 19.48 -12.25 17.45
N TRP A 704 19.62 -10.92 17.46
CA TRP A 704 20.28 -10.20 18.55
C TRP A 704 19.66 -10.55 19.91
N LEU A 705 18.32 -10.47 20.01
CA LEU A 705 17.59 -10.73 21.26
C LEU A 705 17.71 -12.19 21.72
N ARG A 706 17.65 -13.15 20.81
CA ARG A 706 17.89 -14.57 21.12
C ARG A 706 19.31 -14.77 21.66
N ASP A 707 20.33 -14.19 21.00
CA ASP A 707 21.72 -14.34 21.38
C ASP A 707 22.00 -13.65 22.72
N LEU A 708 21.39 -12.50 22.99
CA LEU A 708 21.40 -11.85 24.31
C LEU A 708 20.73 -12.73 25.38
N ALA A 709 19.61 -13.38 25.07
CA ALA A 709 18.95 -14.32 25.98
C ALA A 709 19.82 -15.51 26.32
N ALA A 710 20.55 -16.03 25.33
CA ALA A 710 21.48 -17.15 25.55
C ALA A 710 22.59 -16.84 26.56
N VAL A 711 23.16 -15.62 26.51
CA VAL A 711 24.23 -15.21 27.39
C VAL A 711 23.74 -14.68 28.74
N SER A 712 22.52 -14.24 28.88
CA SER A 712 21.90 -13.75 30.12
C SER A 712 21.21 -14.85 30.95
N GLY A 713 21.27 -16.12 30.52
CA GLY A 713 20.82 -17.27 31.28
C GLY A 713 19.39 -17.74 30.95
N HIS A 714 18.74 -17.18 29.94
CA HIS A 714 17.41 -17.60 29.46
C HIS A 714 17.50 -18.77 28.48
N SER A 715 17.80 -19.98 28.99
CA SER A 715 18.05 -21.19 28.17
C SER A 715 16.88 -21.52 27.23
N GLU A 716 15.64 -21.31 27.65
CA GLU A 716 14.43 -21.61 26.85
C GLU A 716 14.36 -20.75 25.58
N LEU A 717 14.74 -19.47 25.68
CA LEU A 717 14.77 -18.58 24.51
C LEU A 717 15.96 -18.89 23.60
N ALA A 718 17.09 -19.31 24.18
CA ALA A 718 18.29 -19.70 23.45
C ALA A 718 18.12 -20.95 22.59
N GLU A 719 17.17 -21.84 22.95
CA GLU A 719 16.85 -23.06 22.20
C GLU A 719 16.03 -22.76 20.92
N LEU A 720 15.47 -21.55 20.77
CA LEU A 720 14.71 -21.13 19.60
C LEU A 720 15.63 -20.79 18.42
N GLN A 721 16.09 -21.82 17.71
CA GLN A 721 17.10 -21.68 16.64
C GLN A 721 16.54 -21.11 15.33
N HIS A 722 15.25 -21.34 15.08
CA HIS A 722 14.57 -20.91 13.85
C HIS A 722 13.46 -19.93 14.16
N PHE A 723 13.27 -18.98 13.26
CA PHE A 723 12.24 -17.95 13.41
C PHE A 723 10.83 -18.52 13.63
N ASP A 724 10.48 -19.62 12.95
CA ASP A 724 9.16 -20.24 13.10
C ASP A 724 8.94 -20.84 14.50
N GLN A 725 10.00 -21.23 15.21
CA GLN A 725 9.92 -21.65 16.62
C GLN A 725 9.59 -20.45 17.50
N ILE A 726 10.13 -19.26 17.19
CA ILE A 726 9.83 -18.02 17.91
C ILE A 726 8.36 -17.63 17.65
N THR A 727 7.90 -17.69 16.38
CA THR A 727 6.51 -17.44 16.03
C THR A 727 5.56 -18.42 16.76
N ALA A 728 5.93 -19.70 16.85
CA ALA A 728 5.16 -20.70 17.59
C ALA A 728 5.12 -20.41 19.10
N ALA A 729 6.25 -20.04 19.70
CA ALA A 729 6.33 -19.65 21.11
C ALA A 729 5.49 -18.39 21.40
N CYS A 730 5.57 -17.38 20.54
CA CYS A 730 4.73 -16.20 20.60
C CYS A 730 3.23 -16.59 20.50
N GLY A 731 2.87 -17.47 19.56
CA GLY A 731 1.51 -17.99 19.40
C GLY A 731 0.98 -18.72 20.63
N ALA A 732 1.84 -19.44 21.35
CA ALA A 732 1.49 -20.13 22.59
C ALA A 732 1.37 -19.20 23.81
N SER A 733 1.97 -18.01 23.77
CA SER A 733 2.03 -17.08 24.91
C SER A 733 0.69 -16.39 25.22
N ASN A 734 -0.22 -16.31 24.23
CA ASN A 734 -1.52 -15.68 24.36
C ASN A 734 -2.53 -16.35 23.41
N PRO A 735 -3.73 -16.72 23.86
CA PRO A 735 -4.77 -17.33 23.01
C PRO A 735 -5.11 -16.53 21.75
N LEU A 736 -5.02 -15.20 21.79
CA LEU A 736 -5.23 -14.31 20.62
C LEU A 736 -4.20 -14.58 19.51
N PHE A 737 -3.01 -15.02 19.87
CA PHE A 737 -1.93 -15.29 18.91
C PHE A 737 -1.91 -16.73 18.39
N ALA A 738 -2.84 -17.59 18.82
CA ALA A 738 -2.88 -18.99 18.37
C ALA A 738 -2.97 -19.13 16.83
N ALA A 739 -3.62 -18.18 16.16
CA ALA A 739 -3.73 -18.15 14.69
C ALA A 739 -2.39 -17.88 13.97
N LEU A 740 -1.33 -17.42 14.66
CA LEU A 740 -0.01 -17.20 14.07
C LEU A 740 0.59 -18.47 13.44
N ALA A 741 0.20 -19.65 13.92
CA ALA A 741 0.63 -20.92 13.34
C ALA A 741 0.26 -21.07 11.86
N GLY A 742 -0.80 -20.37 11.39
CA GLY A 742 -1.25 -20.38 9.99
C GLY A 742 -0.70 -19.26 9.11
N VAL A 743 0.10 -18.35 9.65
CA VAL A 743 0.61 -17.18 8.91
C VAL A 743 1.63 -17.57 7.85
N SER A 744 2.41 -18.62 8.09
CA SER A 744 3.46 -19.13 7.22
C SER A 744 3.54 -20.66 7.34
N PRO A 745 3.97 -21.36 6.29
CA PRO A 745 4.39 -22.74 6.42
C PRO A 745 5.55 -22.88 7.41
N ASP A 746 5.71 -24.05 8.01
CA ASP A 746 6.77 -24.30 8.95
C ASP A 746 8.18 -24.24 8.33
N HIS A 747 9.22 -24.22 9.19
CA HIS A 747 10.61 -24.07 8.74
C HIS A 747 11.13 -25.24 7.89
N ASN A 748 10.46 -26.41 7.93
CA ASN A 748 10.82 -27.58 7.12
C ASN A 748 10.21 -27.54 5.72
N PHE A 749 9.23 -26.65 5.49
CA PHE A 749 8.62 -26.53 4.17
C PHE A 749 9.66 -26.24 3.10
N ARG A 750 9.60 -27.01 2.01
CA ARG A 750 10.43 -26.81 0.82
C ARG A 750 9.57 -26.99 -0.43
N SER A 751 9.72 -26.06 -1.36
CA SER A 751 9.23 -26.20 -2.72
C SER A 751 10.43 -26.23 -3.66
N HIS A 752 10.61 -27.33 -4.38
CA HIS A 752 11.78 -27.57 -5.22
C HIS A 752 13.13 -27.29 -4.50
N GLY A 753 13.23 -27.75 -3.23
CA GLY A 753 14.44 -27.54 -2.42
C GLY A 753 14.60 -26.18 -1.76
N GLN A 754 13.76 -25.20 -2.09
CA GLN A 754 13.80 -23.85 -1.54
C GLN A 754 12.64 -23.58 -0.59
N LYS A 755 12.89 -22.89 0.52
CA LYS A 755 11.83 -22.44 1.44
C LYS A 755 11.01 -21.32 0.81
N ILE A 756 11.69 -20.35 0.22
CA ILE A 756 11.09 -19.21 -0.47
C ILE A 756 11.80 -19.08 -1.80
N PRO A 757 11.09 -19.20 -2.91
CA PRO A 757 11.71 -19.01 -4.22
C PRO A 757 12.04 -17.52 -4.41
N ARG A 758 13.33 -17.22 -4.32
CA ARG A 758 13.88 -15.91 -4.69
C ARG A 758 14.45 -16.03 -6.08
N GLN A 759 13.75 -15.48 -7.04
CA GLN A 759 14.15 -15.61 -8.43
C GLN A 759 13.85 -14.32 -9.18
N THR A 760 14.56 -14.15 -10.29
CA THR A 760 14.24 -13.12 -11.26
C THR A 760 12.86 -13.37 -11.86
N HIS A 761 12.23 -12.33 -12.40
CA HIS A 761 10.95 -12.44 -13.11
C HIS A 761 11.03 -13.37 -14.30
N ARG A 762 12.23 -13.59 -14.83
CA ARG A 762 12.49 -14.48 -15.96
C ARG A 762 13.74 -15.30 -15.74
N ALA A 763 13.55 -16.55 -15.41
CA ALA A 763 14.66 -17.49 -15.24
C ALA A 763 15.49 -17.65 -16.53
N SER A 764 14.84 -17.60 -17.69
CA SER A 764 15.51 -17.72 -19.01
C SER A 764 16.06 -16.41 -19.55
N GLY A 765 15.69 -15.25 -18.98
CA GLY A 765 16.02 -13.93 -19.54
C GLY A 765 15.27 -13.58 -20.82
N ARG A 766 14.28 -14.36 -21.25
CA ARG A 766 13.52 -14.17 -22.49
C ARG A 766 12.32 -13.23 -22.26
N THR A 767 11.85 -12.62 -23.35
CA THR A 767 10.85 -11.57 -23.32
C THR A 767 9.60 -11.86 -24.14
N ALA A 768 9.52 -13.02 -24.76
CA ALA A 768 8.44 -13.39 -25.66
C ALA A 768 7.56 -14.50 -25.08
N ILE A 769 6.33 -14.60 -25.57
CA ILE A 769 5.36 -15.61 -25.14
C ILE A 769 5.86 -17.04 -25.36
N ASN A 770 6.68 -17.27 -26.38
CA ASN A 770 7.31 -18.55 -26.68
C ASN A 770 8.75 -18.60 -26.13
N ALA A 771 9.02 -17.99 -24.99
CA ALA A 771 10.36 -17.88 -24.44
C ALA A 771 10.97 -19.23 -24.01
N ASP A 772 10.14 -20.20 -23.69
CA ASP A 772 10.50 -21.58 -23.36
C ASP A 772 10.82 -22.44 -24.59
N VAL A 773 10.42 -22.02 -25.79
CA VAL A 773 10.77 -22.69 -27.03
C VAL A 773 12.22 -22.38 -27.39
N SER A 774 13.11 -23.30 -27.08
CA SER A 774 14.54 -23.15 -27.37
C SER A 774 14.88 -23.85 -28.71
N VAL A 775 15.53 -23.10 -29.58
CA VAL A 775 16.09 -23.63 -30.81
C VAL A 775 17.60 -23.89 -30.74
N GLN A 776 18.25 -23.40 -29.69
CA GLN A 776 19.72 -23.43 -29.59
C GLN A 776 20.24 -23.86 -28.22
N GLU A 777 19.42 -23.79 -27.17
CA GLU A 777 19.83 -24.14 -25.82
C GLU A 777 19.14 -25.42 -25.34
N PRO A 778 19.85 -26.33 -24.67
CA PRO A 778 19.24 -27.51 -24.09
C PRO A 778 18.24 -27.10 -23.00
N LEU A 779 17.18 -27.89 -22.85
CA LEU A 779 16.24 -27.73 -21.74
C LEU A 779 16.99 -27.76 -20.42
N ARG A 780 16.71 -26.79 -19.56
CA ARG A 780 17.30 -26.75 -18.22
C ARG A 780 16.80 -27.93 -17.40
N LYS A 781 17.75 -28.61 -16.76
CA LYS A 781 17.40 -29.58 -15.73
C LYS A 781 16.89 -28.80 -14.51
N LEU A 782 15.83 -29.31 -13.89
CA LEU A 782 15.41 -28.80 -12.58
C LEU A 782 16.54 -29.03 -11.58
N ASP A 783 17.04 -27.95 -11.03
CA ASP A 783 18.04 -27.96 -9.99
C ASP A 783 17.48 -27.26 -8.76
N PRO A 784 17.10 -28.01 -7.70
CA PRO A 784 16.50 -27.43 -6.52
C PRO A 784 17.44 -26.50 -5.72
N GLU A 785 18.74 -26.58 -5.98
CA GLU A 785 19.75 -25.76 -5.30
C GLU A 785 19.89 -24.35 -5.91
N THR A 786 19.32 -24.12 -7.11
CA THR A 786 19.41 -22.83 -7.78
C THR A 786 18.07 -22.08 -7.84
N PRO A 787 18.08 -20.76 -7.59
CA PRO A 787 16.90 -19.91 -7.79
C PRO A 787 16.38 -19.92 -9.24
N LEU A 788 17.23 -20.28 -10.19
CA LEU A 788 16.91 -20.35 -11.62
C LEU A 788 16.33 -21.69 -12.06
N SER A 789 16.08 -22.62 -11.13
CA SER A 789 15.48 -23.91 -11.43
C SER A 789 13.98 -23.82 -11.77
N PHE A 790 13.33 -22.73 -11.36
CA PHE A 790 11.92 -22.49 -11.63
C PHE A 790 11.73 -21.79 -12.97
N SER A 791 10.72 -22.25 -13.73
CA SER A 791 10.27 -21.52 -14.91
C SER A 791 9.54 -20.24 -14.50
N MET A 792 9.79 -19.17 -15.25
CA MET A 792 9.05 -17.92 -15.07
C MET A 792 7.64 -17.95 -15.67
N GLU A 793 7.36 -18.92 -16.51
CA GLU A 793 6.05 -19.15 -17.11
C GLU A 793 5.06 -19.82 -16.14
N GLY A 794 5.50 -20.25 -15.00
CA GLY A 794 4.61 -20.82 -14.00
C GLY A 794 5.32 -21.17 -12.71
N LEU A 795 4.73 -20.78 -11.61
CA LEU A 795 5.09 -21.24 -10.29
C LEU A 795 4.34 -22.54 -9.97
N ASN A 796 4.95 -23.37 -9.14
CA ASN A 796 4.30 -24.58 -8.67
C ASN A 796 3.00 -24.19 -7.92
N ARG A 797 1.88 -24.78 -8.35
CA ARG A 797 0.55 -24.52 -7.77
C ARG A 797 0.43 -24.99 -6.31
N ASP A 798 1.35 -25.84 -5.87
CA ASP A 798 1.35 -26.35 -4.48
C ASP A 798 2.01 -25.39 -3.49
N GLN A 799 2.53 -24.26 -3.95
CA GLN A 799 3.08 -23.25 -3.07
C GLN A 799 1.98 -22.47 -2.34
N PRO A 800 2.06 -22.32 -1.01
CA PRO A 800 1.18 -21.43 -0.28
C PRO A 800 1.27 -20.00 -0.79
N ALA A 801 0.14 -19.29 -0.81
CA ALA A 801 0.08 -17.91 -1.28
C ALA A 801 1.04 -16.98 -0.53
N SER A 802 1.28 -17.22 0.77
CA SER A 802 2.23 -16.46 1.59
C SER A 802 3.68 -16.55 1.11
N LEU A 803 4.05 -17.62 0.40
CA LEU A 803 5.38 -17.83 -0.14
C LEU A 803 5.52 -17.45 -1.61
N THR A 804 4.40 -17.23 -2.31
CA THR A 804 4.43 -16.91 -3.73
C THR A 804 4.87 -15.46 -3.94
N PRO A 805 6.10 -15.17 -4.37
CA PRO A 805 6.53 -13.79 -4.58
C PRO A 805 5.79 -13.19 -5.76
N PHE A 806 5.60 -13.98 -6.81
CA PHE A 806 5.06 -13.56 -8.07
C PHE A 806 4.33 -14.71 -8.74
N TYR A 807 3.12 -14.48 -9.23
CA TYR A 807 2.40 -15.46 -10.00
C TYR A 807 2.13 -14.93 -11.41
N TRP A 808 2.39 -15.75 -12.41
CA TRP A 808 2.50 -15.27 -13.78
C TRP A 808 1.83 -16.21 -14.77
N SER A 809 1.31 -15.60 -15.82
CA SER A 809 0.80 -16.35 -16.95
C SER A 809 1.94 -16.96 -17.77
N PRO A 810 1.85 -18.22 -18.13
CA PRO A 810 2.84 -18.84 -19.01
C PRO A 810 3.11 -18.00 -20.26
N GLY A 811 4.38 -17.75 -20.55
CA GLY A 811 4.83 -17.01 -21.71
C GLY A 811 4.65 -15.48 -21.65
N TRP A 812 4.09 -14.93 -20.58
CA TRP A 812 3.87 -13.50 -20.41
C TRP A 812 4.90 -12.88 -19.48
N ASN A 813 5.30 -11.62 -19.75
CA ASN A 813 6.36 -10.95 -19.04
C ASN A 813 5.90 -9.69 -18.31
N SER A 814 4.73 -9.14 -18.65
CA SER A 814 4.25 -7.89 -18.07
C SER A 814 3.49 -8.09 -16.76
N ASN A 815 3.45 -7.04 -15.93
CA ASN A 815 2.64 -6.99 -14.73
C ASN A 815 1.13 -7.17 -15.00
N GLN A 816 0.70 -6.89 -16.22
CA GLN A 816 -0.69 -7.07 -16.66
C GLN A 816 -1.09 -8.56 -16.64
N ALA A 817 -0.15 -9.44 -16.89
CA ALA A 817 -0.37 -10.88 -16.80
C ALA A 817 -0.64 -11.32 -15.36
N LEU A 818 0.04 -10.71 -14.38
CA LEU A 818 -0.24 -10.94 -12.96
C LEU A 818 -1.66 -10.59 -12.56
N GLN A 819 -2.13 -9.41 -12.97
CA GLN A 819 -3.50 -8.97 -12.69
C GLN A 819 -4.53 -9.95 -13.21
N LYS A 820 -4.32 -10.46 -14.42
CA LYS A 820 -5.15 -11.49 -15.03
C LYS A 820 -5.26 -12.73 -14.16
N PHE A 821 -4.13 -13.30 -13.73
CA PHE A 821 -4.12 -14.53 -12.96
C PHE A 821 -4.56 -14.36 -11.50
N GLN A 822 -4.30 -13.21 -10.92
CA GLN A 822 -4.64 -12.94 -9.53
C GLN A 822 -6.14 -12.71 -9.32
N SER A 823 -6.80 -12.03 -10.26
CA SER A 823 -8.22 -11.67 -10.10
C SER A 823 -9.18 -12.49 -10.96
N GLU A 824 -8.76 -12.89 -12.17
CA GLU A 824 -9.69 -13.41 -13.19
C GLU A 824 -9.67 -14.93 -13.33
N VAL A 825 -8.54 -15.55 -13.18
CA VAL A 825 -8.35 -16.98 -13.50
C VAL A 825 -8.31 -17.86 -12.26
N ASN A 826 -8.69 -17.38 -11.09
CA ASN A 826 -8.65 -18.16 -9.85
C ASN A 826 -7.28 -18.81 -9.60
N GLY A 827 -6.22 -18.03 -9.80
CA GLY A 827 -4.84 -18.47 -9.61
C GLY A 827 -4.52 -18.81 -8.16
N PRO A 828 -3.33 -19.33 -7.86
CA PRO A 828 -2.93 -19.77 -6.52
C PRO A 828 -2.99 -18.68 -5.47
N LEU A 829 -2.90 -17.40 -5.82
CA LEU A 829 -3.08 -16.29 -4.89
C LEU A 829 -4.52 -16.11 -4.40
N ARG A 830 -5.51 -16.70 -5.09
CA ARG A 830 -6.91 -16.72 -4.63
C ARG A 830 -7.22 -17.84 -3.66
N GLY A 831 -6.50 -18.93 -3.71
CA GLY A 831 -6.78 -20.15 -2.94
C GLY A 831 -6.06 -20.22 -1.59
N GLY A 832 -5.20 -19.26 -1.26
CA GLY A 832 -4.39 -19.29 -0.06
C GLY A 832 -4.75 -18.20 0.96
N PRO A 833 -4.46 -18.40 2.25
CA PRO A 833 -4.67 -17.38 3.27
C PRO A 833 -3.73 -16.20 3.01
N VAL A 834 -4.30 -15.02 2.91
CA VAL A 834 -3.59 -13.75 2.74
C VAL A 834 -3.33 -13.10 4.10
N GLY A 835 -2.75 -13.86 5.02
CA GLY A 835 -2.60 -13.52 6.42
C GLY A 835 -3.69 -14.17 7.28
N GLN A 836 -3.54 -14.08 8.60
CA GLN A 836 -4.45 -14.66 9.60
C GLN A 836 -5.06 -13.56 10.46
N ARG A 837 -6.36 -13.54 10.60
CA ARG A 837 -7.03 -12.61 11.50
C ARG A 837 -6.85 -13.10 12.94
N LEU A 838 -6.38 -12.20 13.82
CA LEU A 838 -6.20 -12.46 15.25
C LEU A 838 -7.43 -12.06 16.06
N ILE A 839 -8.23 -11.13 15.53
CA ILE A 839 -9.39 -10.56 16.21
C ILE A 839 -10.60 -10.75 15.31
N GLU A 840 -11.65 -11.37 15.86
CA GLU A 840 -12.95 -11.51 15.22
C GLU A 840 -14.04 -10.86 16.07
N PRO A 841 -15.14 -10.37 15.47
CA PRO A 841 -16.26 -9.76 16.20
C PRO A 841 -16.84 -10.71 17.25
N GLN A 842 -17.18 -10.17 18.42
CA GLN A 842 -17.74 -10.95 19.53
C GLN A 842 -19.27 -11.03 19.44
N THR A 843 -19.84 -12.22 19.51
CA THR A 843 -21.30 -12.40 19.51
C THR A 843 -21.99 -11.82 20.75
N ASN A 844 -21.30 -11.83 21.90
CA ASN A 844 -21.77 -11.32 23.18
C ASN A 844 -20.92 -10.13 23.68
N GLY A 845 -20.47 -9.25 22.77
CA GLY A 845 -19.63 -8.11 23.10
C GLY A 845 -20.32 -7.13 24.06
N ILE A 846 -19.50 -6.39 24.79
CA ILE A 846 -19.97 -5.37 25.75
C ILE A 846 -20.26 -4.08 24.99
N SER A 847 -21.50 -3.61 25.03
CA SER A 847 -21.85 -2.26 24.52
C SER A 847 -21.16 -1.20 25.38
N GLN A 848 -20.42 -0.33 24.73
CA GLN A 848 -19.73 0.76 25.41
C GLN A 848 -20.64 1.99 25.49
N SER A 849 -21.40 2.11 26.59
CA SER A 849 -22.02 3.39 26.90
C SER A 849 -21.06 4.18 27.75
N SER A 850 -20.58 5.30 27.25
CA SER A 850 -19.83 6.26 28.04
C SER A 850 -20.52 7.60 28.06
N ASP A 851 -20.94 8.02 29.24
CA ASP A 851 -21.30 9.42 29.49
C ASP A 851 -20.00 10.23 29.53
N PHE A 852 -19.67 10.84 28.38
CA PHE A 852 -18.51 11.72 28.29
C PHE A 852 -18.91 13.17 28.68
N THR A 853 -18.30 13.69 29.69
CA THR A 853 -18.44 15.11 30.07
C THR A 853 -17.20 15.87 29.62
N PRO A 854 -17.28 16.73 28.59
CA PRO A 854 -16.12 17.43 28.10
C PRO A 854 -15.64 18.50 29.07
N LEU A 855 -14.34 18.57 29.26
CA LEU A 855 -13.67 19.76 29.77
C LEU A 855 -13.53 20.76 28.61
N ARG A 856 -14.30 21.82 28.64
CA ARG A 856 -14.21 22.90 27.64
C ARG A 856 -12.98 23.74 27.91
N ILE A 857 -11.89 23.51 27.12
CA ILE A 857 -10.65 24.28 27.25
C ILE A 857 -10.68 25.39 26.18
N VAL A 858 -11.40 26.46 26.43
CA VAL A 858 -11.30 27.69 25.63
C VAL A 858 -10.67 28.77 26.51
N GLN A 859 -9.49 29.24 26.11
CA GLN A 859 -8.85 30.40 26.72
C GLN A 859 -8.72 31.49 25.64
N GLU A 860 -9.18 32.70 25.97
CA GLU A 860 -9.10 33.81 25.02
C GLU A 860 -7.64 34.14 24.67
N GLY A 861 -7.33 34.21 23.38
CA GLY A 861 -5.99 34.46 22.87
C GLY A 861 -5.07 33.24 22.77
N ARG A 862 -5.59 32.06 23.07
CA ARG A 862 -4.85 30.77 22.88
C ARG A 862 -5.60 29.82 21.99
N TRP A 863 -4.83 29.04 21.21
CA TRP A 863 -5.33 28.07 20.25
C TRP A 863 -4.86 26.66 20.61
N GLN A 864 -5.75 25.71 20.48
CA GLN A 864 -5.43 24.30 20.68
C GLN A 864 -4.63 23.77 19.50
N LEU A 865 -3.48 23.17 19.76
CA LEU A 865 -2.64 22.50 18.76
C LEU A 865 -3.27 21.17 18.35
N VAL A 866 -3.47 20.98 17.05
CA VAL A 866 -3.94 19.73 16.45
C VAL A 866 -2.89 19.20 15.47
N PRO A 867 -2.55 17.90 15.53
CA PRO A 867 -1.58 17.32 14.60
C PRO A 867 -2.18 17.15 13.19
N MET A 868 -1.39 17.48 12.18
CA MET A 868 -1.71 17.24 10.78
C MET A 868 -0.66 16.33 10.18
N HIS A 869 -1.04 15.06 9.94
CA HIS A 869 -0.15 14.10 9.35
C HIS A 869 -0.05 14.29 7.83
N ARG A 870 1.05 13.82 7.24
CA ARG A 870 1.30 13.86 5.80
C ARG A 870 1.84 12.52 5.31
N VAL A 871 1.40 12.09 4.11
CA VAL A 871 1.91 10.87 3.46
C VAL A 871 3.44 10.95 3.32
N HIS A 872 3.94 12.13 2.93
CA HIS A 872 5.36 12.40 2.82
C HIS A 872 5.80 13.26 4.02
N GLY A 873 6.78 12.80 4.79
CA GLY A 873 7.41 13.56 5.87
C GLY A 873 7.02 13.21 7.30
N SER A 874 5.81 12.68 7.56
CA SER A 874 5.42 12.34 8.95
C SER A 874 5.98 11.02 9.46
N ASP A 875 6.23 10.06 8.59
CA ASP A 875 6.83 8.78 8.94
C ASP A 875 8.36 8.88 8.98
N GLU A 876 8.97 8.39 10.05
CA GLU A 876 10.39 8.57 10.35
C GLU A 876 11.32 7.97 9.29
N LEU A 877 11.08 6.71 8.91
CA LEU A 877 11.98 6.01 8.02
C LEU A 877 11.82 6.44 6.56
N SER A 878 10.58 6.57 6.07
CA SER A 878 10.35 6.99 4.69
C SER A 878 10.78 8.43 4.43
N ALA A 879 10.73 9.31 5.44
CA ALA A 879 11.23 10.68 5.35
C ALA A 879 12.77 10.76 5.10
N ARG A 880 13.52 9.67 5.40
CA ARG A 880 14.95 9.55 5.07
C ARG A 880 15.20 9.19 3.60
N THR A 881 14.16 8.92 2.82
CA THR A 881 14.28 8.69 1.37
C THR A 881 14.29 10.02 0.64
N ALA A 882 15.32 10.28 -0.17
CA ALA A 882 15.53 11.58 -0.80
C ALA A 882 14.33 12.08 -1.62
N GLU A 883 13.72 11.23 -2.43
CA GLU A 883 12.56 11.57 -3.25
C GLU A 883 11.30 11.85 -2.40
N VAL A 884 11.14 11.18 -1.27
CA VAL A 884 10.04 11.43 -0.32
C VAL A 884 10.29 12.73 0.46
N ALA A 885 11.54 12.98 0.87
CA ALA A 885 11.94 14.21 1.53
C ALA A 885 11.69 15.45 0.64
N GLU A 886 11.98 15.35 -0.66
CA GLU A 886 11.69 16.42 -1.64
C GLU A 886 10.18 16.75 -1.67
N LEU A 887 9.30 15.74 -1.54
CA LEU A 887 7.84 15.92 -1.54
C LEU A 887 7.27 16.36 -0.17
N ALA A 888 7.98 16.07 0.91
CA ALA A 888 7.55 16.43 2.26
C ALA A 888 7.49 17.95 2.45
N GLY A 889 8.47 18.67 1.89
CA GLY A 889 8.64 20.09 2.11
C GLY A 889 8.99 20.44 3.55
N GLU A 890 8.89 21.72 3.91
CA GLU A 890 9.15 22.21 5.26
C GLU A 890 7.94 21.99 6.17
N ALA A 891 8.21 21.92 7.48
CA ALA A 891 7.15 21.90 8.48
C ALA A 891 6.43 23.27 8.50
N PHE A 892 5.13 23.25 8.75
CA PHE A 892 4.29 24.44 8.76
C PHE A 892 3.28 24.39 9.92
N ILE A 893 2.74 25.58 10.24
CA ILE A 893 1.52 25.73 11.03
C ILE A 893 0.37 26.11 10.09
N ALA A 894 -0.75 25.40 10.18
CA ALA A 894 -1.95 25.68 9.39
C ALA A 894 -2.98 26.43 10.24
N ILE A 895 -3.48 27.53 9.70
CA ILE A 895 -4.42 28.44 10.37
C ILE A 895 -5.60 28.78 9.46
N SER A 896 -6.71 29.21 10.06
CA SER A 896 -7.85 29.73 9.29
C SER A 896 -7.55 31.09 8.68
N SER A 897 -8.26 31.45 7.61
CA SER A 897 -8.17 32.78 6.96
C SER A 897 -8.53 33.92 7.94
N GLU A 898 -9.46 33.68 8.88
CA GLU A 898 -9.83 34.65 9.92
C GLU A 898 -8.65 34.93 10.86
N LEU A 899 -7.97 33.87 11.33
CA LEU A 899 -6.80 34.00 12.20
C LEU A 899 -5.62 34.64 11.46
N ALA A 900 -5.41 34.31 10.19
CA ALA A 900 -4.39 34.90 9.35
C ALA A 900 -4.58 36.42 9.21
N ALA A 901 -5.83 36.87 8.99
CA ALA A 901 -6.17 38.29 8.97
C ALA A 901 -5.90 38.96 10.31
N LYS A 902 -6.25 38.32 11.42
CA LYS A 902 -6.00 38.84 12.78
C LYS A 902 -4.51 38.98 13.10
N LEU A 903 -3.68 38.05 12.66
CA LEU A 903 -2.23 38.06 12.84
C LEU A 903 -1.49 38.92 11.79
N ALA A 904 -2.20 39.40 10.76
CA ALA A 904 -1.66 40.12 9.59
C ALA A 904 -0.54 39.32 8.91
N VAL A 905 -0.79 38.01 8.64
CA VAL A 905 0.10 37.10 7.93
C VAL A 905 -0.56 36.57 6.66
N VAL A 906 0.27 36.17 5.71
CA VAL A 906 -0.15 35.52 4.47
C VAL A 906 0.59 34.17 4.33
N ASP A 907 0.14 33.33 3.43
CA ASP A 907 0.71 32.01 3.19
C ASP A 907 2.24 32.10 2.99
N GLY A 908 3.02 31.29 3.74
CA GLY A 908 4.48 31.32 3.75
C GLY A 908 5.15 32.35 4.67
N ASP A 909 4.41 33.24 5.35
CA ASP A 909 4.97 34.07 6.41
C ASP A 909 5.33 33.23 7.65
N GLY A 910 6.21 33.75 8.53
CA GLY A 910 6.56 33.09 9.77
C GLY A 910 5.61 33.46 10.93
N VAL A 911 5.30 32.47 11.74
CA VAL A 911 4.57 32.64 13.02
C VAL A 911 5.35 32.01 14.14
N LYS A 912 5.54 32.79 15.23
CA LYS A 912 6.06 32.30 16.52
C LYS A 912 4.93 31.61 17.30
N ILE A 913 5.24 30.41 17.75
CA ILE A 913 4.34 29.55 18.52
C ILE A 913 4.91 29.48 19.94
N ASN A 914 4.19 30.01 20.95
CA ASN A 914 4.61 29.91 22.31
C ASN A 914 3.63 29.01 23.09
N VAL A 915 4.13 27.86 23.53
CA VAL A 915 3.40 26.90 24.36
C VAL A 915 3.78 27.17 25.80
N ALA A 916 2.79 27.43 26.65
CA ALA A 916 3.03 27.70 28.09
C ALA A 916 3.52 26.41 28.79
N ALA A 917 4.41 26.60 29.78
CA ALA A 917 4.81 25.50 30.65
C ALA A 917 3.58 24.86 31.33
N THR A 918 3.47 23.56 31.22
CA THR A 918 2.53 22.73 31.99
C THR A 918 3.32 21.76 32.83
N ALA A 919 2.70 21.08 33.80
CA ALA A 919 3.39 20.14 34.67
C ALA A 919 4.22 19.11 33.82
N GLY A 920 5.55 19.28 33.81
CA GLY A 920 6.51 18.43 33.09
C GLY A 920 6.89 18.87 31.66
N ILE A 921 6.50 20.10 31.22
CA ILE A 921 6.92 20.65 29.91
C ILE A 921 7.32 22.13 30.12
N ASP A 922 8.54 22.49 29.79
CA ASP A 922 9.00 23.87 29.79
C ASP A 922 8.30 24.71 28.71
N SER A 923 8.35 26.03 28.84
CA SER A 923 7.83 26.93 27.82
C SER A 923 8.61 26.73 26.50
N LEU A 924 7.91 26.35 25.43
CA LEU A 924 8.48 26.13 24.12
C LEU A 924 8.19 27.32 23.19
N GLY A 925 9.23 27.90 22.61
CA GLY A 925 9.12 28.91 21.57
C GLY A 925 9.66 28.36 20.23
N LEU A 926 8.83 28.34 19.20
CA LEU A 926 9.16 27.79 17.87
C LEU A 926 8.59 28.70 16.79
N SER A 927 9.35 28.91 15.69
CA SER A 927 8.85 29.62 14.50
C SER A 927 8.64 28.64 13.35
N LEU A 928 7.45 28.71 12.72
CA LEU A 928 7.11 27.89 11.55
C LEU A 928 6.50 28.74 10.44
N SER A 929 6.61 28.28 9.20
CA SER A 929 5.90 28.86 8.05
C SER A 929 4.38 28.68 8.21
N VAL A 930 3.61 29.66 7.78
CA VAL A 930 2.14 29.60 7.78
C VAL A 930 1.61 28.96 6.52
N LYS A 931 0.62 28.11 6.68
CA LYS A 931 -0.28 27.64 5.62
C LYS A 931 -1.72 28.04 5.96
N ILE A 932 -2.39 28.72 5.04
CA ILE A 932 -3.77 29.12 5.26
C ILE A 932 -4.70 28.07 4.65
N LEU A 933 -5.57 27.49 5.50
CA LEU A 933 -6.56 26.52 5.10
C LEU A 933 -7.95 27.16 5.02
N THR A 934 -8.80 26.62 4.15
CA THR A 934 -10.19 27.09 4.03
C THR A 934 -11.05 26.62 5.19
N ARG A 935 -10.68 25.46 5.81
CA ARG A 935 -11.44 24.86 6.91
C ARG A 935 -10.51 24.42 8.05
N VAL A 936 -10.62 25.12 9.17
CA VAL A 936 -9.96 24.78 10.44
C VAL A 936 -10.99 24.96 11.56
N ALA A 937 -11.05 24.06 12.51
CA ALA A 937 -11.97 24.13 13.64
C ALA A 937 -11.76 25.43 14.46
N PRO A 938 -12.82 26.02 15.01
CA PRO A 938 -12.71 27.19 15.88
C PRO A 938 -11.75 26.92 17.04
N ASN A 939 -10.96 27.94 17.39
CA ASN A 939 -9.95 27.87 18.48
C ASN A 939 -8.86 26.79 18.30
N CYS A 940 -8.71 26.23 17.10
CA CYS A 940 -7.66 25.27 16.77
C CYS A 940 -6.68 25.86 15.76
N VAL A 941 -5.45 25.35 15.80
CA VAL A 941 -4.43 25.52 14.77
C VAL A 941 -3.75 24.18 14.56
N ALA A 942 -3.45 23.84 13.29
CA ALA A 942 -2.84 22.56 12.99
C ALA A 942 -1.34 22.71 12.71
N TYR A 943 -0.54 21.71 13.03
CA TYR A 943 0.90 21.70 12.77
C TYR A 943 1.31 20.41 12.08
N SER A 944 2.34 20.45 11.25
CA SER A 944 2.91 19.27 10.58
C SER A 944 3.43 18.29 11.62
N ALA A 945 2.75 17.16 11.82
CA ALA A 945 3.14 16.13 12.78
C ALA A 945 4.27 15.25 12.23
N GLY A 946 5.19 14.84 13.13
CA GLY A 946 6.27 13.89 12.81
C GLY A 946 7.53 14.50 12.17
N TYR A 947 7.57 15.80 11.90
CA TYR A 947 8.78 16.50 11.46
C TYR A 947 9.71 16.79 12.64
N SER A 948 11.02 16.72 12.43
CA SER A 948 12.01 16.95 13.50
C SER A 948 11.80 18.27 14.23
N SER A 949 11.47 19.35 13.51
CA SER A 949 11.22 20.68 14.08
C SER A 949 9.92 20.80 14.89
N THR A 950 8.99 19.83 14.78
CA THR A 950 7.68 19.87 15.45
C THR A 950 7.48 18.77 16.48
N LEU A 951 8.46 17.90 16.70
CA LEU A 951 8.35 16.79 17.67
C LEU A 951 8.04 17.25 19.09
N ALA A 952 8.52 18.41 19.47
CA ALA A 952 8.25 18.99 20.80
C ALA A 952 6.81 19.52 20.97
N LEU A 953 6.05 19.70 19.88
CA LEU A 953 4.66 20.14 19.95
C LEU A 953 3.75 18.97 20.36
N GLN A 954 2.96 19.20 21.42
CA GLN A 954 2.06 18.18 21.96
C GLN A 954 0.62 18.42 21.47
N PRO A 955 -0.06 17.39 20.90
CA PRO A 955 -1.48 17.50 20.57
C PRO A 955 -2.33 17.94 21.76
N GLY A 956 -3.25 18.87 21.53
CA GLY A 956 -4.13 19.40 22.57
C GLY A 956 -3.52 20.47 23.49
N ALA A 957 -2.23 20.76 23.37
CA ALA A 957 -1.61 21.89 24.10
C ALA A 957 -2.17 23.23 23.60
N LEU A 958 -2.18 24.22 24.48
CA LEU A 958 -2.60 25.59 24.17
C LEU A 958 -1.39 26.44 23.80
N ALA A 959 -1.43 27.10 22.64
CA ALA A 959 -0.38 27.96 22.15
C ALA A 959 -0.85 29.40 21.94
N GLU A 960 0.02 30.38 22.24
CA GLU A 960 -0.11 31.76 21.80
C GLU A 960 0.64 31.94 20.49
N LEU A 961 0.02 32.69 19.55
CA LEU A 961 0.58 32.91 18.23
C LEU A 961 0.84 34.38 17.99
N SER A 962 1.99 34.68 17.38
CA SER A 962 2.34 36.03 16.93
C SER A 962 3.11 35.99 15.63
N LYS A 963 2.99 37.05 14.81
CA LYS A 963 3.78 37.17 13.59
C LYS A 963 5.28 37.19 13.93
N ASP A 964 6.07 36.40 13.19
CA ASP A 964 7.53 36.46 13.27
C ASP A 964 8.06 37.48 12.25
N SER A 965 8.47 38.65 12.74
CA SER A 965 9.01 39.74 11.90
C SER A 965 10.39 39.41 11.33
N ASP A 966 11.11 38.48 11.95
CA ASP A 966 12.47 38.10 11.57
C ASP A 966 12.49 36.93 10.60
N TRP A 967 11.32 36.35 10.30
CA TRP A 967 11.16 35.23 9.39
C TRP A 967 11.54 35.61 7.96
N GLN A 968 12.49 34.87 7.39
CA GLN A 968 12.80 34.98 5.99
C GLN A 968 12.04 33.90 5.23
N ARG A 969 11.14 34.30 4.33
CA ARG A 969 10.49 33.36 3.41
C ARG A 969 11.57 32.58 2.67
N ALA A 970 11.48 31.28 2.73
CA ALA A 970 12.22 30.45 1.79
C ALA A 970 11.85 30.93 0.37
N THR A 971 12.81 31.39 -0.38
CA THR A 971 12.61 31.71 -1.80
C THR A 971 12.14 30.39 -2.42
N PRO A 972 10.98 30.32 -3.10
CA PRO A 972 10.62 29.11 -3.80
C PRO A 972 11.81 28.79 -4.71
N GLN A 973 12.54 27.73 -4.42
CA GLN A 973 13.48 27.20 -5.37
C GLN A 973 12.61 26.86 -6.58
N LEU A 974 12.55 27.75 -7.55
CA LEU A 974 12.21 27.40 -8.91
C LEU A 974 13.10 26.20 -9.16
N ILE A 975 12.49 25.00 -9.13
CA ILE A 975 13.18 23.77 -9.47
C ILE A 975 13.72 24.06 -10.85
N ALA A 976 15.01 24.45 -10.89
CA ALA A 976 15.70 24.71 -12.12
C ALA A 976 15.53 23.41 -12.89
N SER A 977 14.68 23.45 -13.90
CA SER A 977 14.53 22.33 -14.81
C SER A 977 15.96 21.89 -15.12
N ASP A 978 16.26 20.64 -14.82
CA ASP A 978 17.54 20.02 -15.10
C ASP A 978 17.74 19.96 -16.62
N ARG A 979 17.82 21.15 -17.23
CA ARG A 979 18.10 21.34 -18.66
C ARG A 979 19.56 21.05 -18.99
N SER A 980 20.42 20.89 -17.94
CA SER A 980 21.85 20.71 -18.17
C SER A 980 22.26 19.26 -18.38
N SER A 981 21.47 18.27 -17.92
CA SER A 981 21.86 16.86 -18.08
C SER A 981 21.45 16.23 -19.41
N HIS A 982 20.48 16.80 -20.15
CA HIS A 982 20.12 16.30 -21.49
C HIS A 982 20.73 17.09 -22.64
N ALA A 983 21.22 18.30 -22.41
CA ALA A 983 21.92 19.09 -23.46
C ALA A 983 23.36 18.63 -23.69
N ASN A 984 24.00 17.98 -22.73
CA ASN A 984 25.38 17.49 -22.86
C ASN A 984 25.53 16.09 -23.44
N ALA A 985 24.42 15.33 -23.62
CA ALA A 985 24.47 14.01 -24.27
C ALA A 985 24.43 14.11 -25.82
N SER A 986 24.12 15.27 -26.40
CA SER A 986 24.07 15.46 -27.86
C SER A 986 25.24 16.24 -28.45
N GLN A 987 26.26 16.63 -27.65
CA GLN A 987 27.40 17.39 -28.13
C GLN A 987 28.75 16.67 -28.14
N ASN A 988 28.80 15.35 -27.86
CA ASN A 988 30.04 14.58 -28.00
C ASN A 988 29.97 13.66 -29.24
N ASN A 989 29.79 14.22 -30.43
CA ASN A 989 30.26 13.63 -31.66
C ASN A 989 31.63 14.23 -32.02
N PRO A 990 32.65 13.41 -32.28
CA PRO A 990 33.92 13.94 -32.73
C PRO A 990 33.76 14.54 -34.10
N PRO A 991 34.54 15.59 -34.46
CA PRO A 991 34.47 16.23 -35.76
C PRO A 991 34.91 15.22 -36.84
N SER A 992 34.08 15.08 -37.86
CA SER A 992 34.44 14.37 -39.09
C SER A 992 35.46 15.19 -39.87
N PRO A 993 36.47 14.57 -40.50
CA PRO A 993 37.48 15.28 -41.27
C PRO A 993 36.88 15.88 -42.54
N ASP A 994 37.27 17.14 -42.80
CA ASP A 994 37.05 17.83 -44.02
C ASP A 994 37.45 17.01 -45.27
N THR A 995 36.51 16.88 -46.22
CA THR A 995 36.87 16.72 -47.63
C THR A 995 35.95 17.63 -48.43
N ASP A 996 36.50 18.73 -48.90
CA ASP A 996 36.07 19.49 -50.04
C ASP A 996 35.90 18.56 -51.25
N ILE A 997 34.73 18.56 -51.88
CA ILE A 997 34.56 18.32 -53.31
C ILE A 997 33.25 19.00 -53.77
N ASP A 998 33.44 20.08 -54.39
CA ASP A 998 32.91 20.67 -55.63
C ASP A 998 31.43 20.51 -56.07
N LYS A 999 30.93 21.64 -56.46
CA LYS A 999 29.67 22.04 -57.07
C LYS A 999 29.29 21.17 -58.31
N GLY A 1000 27.97 20.96 -58.40
CA GLY A 1000 27.39 20.85 -59.75
C GLY A 1000 26.20 19.92 -59.92
N ARG A 1001 25.07 20.52 -60.34
CA ARG A 1001 23.96 19.98 -61.13
C ARG A 1001 22.66 19.53 -60.52
N GLU A 1002 21.70 20.47 -60.68
CA GLU A 1002 20.42 20.22 -61.43
C GLU A 1002 19.43 19.18 -60.89
N GLU A 1003 18.28 19.70 -60.57
CA GLU A 1003 16.97 19.00 -60.49
C GLU A 1003 16.66 18.23 -61.82
N PRO A 1004 15.89 17.18 -61.74
CA PRO A 1004 14.57 17.29 -62.39
C PRO A 1004 13.38 16.78 -61.57
N ARG A 1005 12.27 17.39 -61.89
CA ARG A 1005 10.90 17.13 -61.49
C ARG A 1005 10.36 15.82 -61.96
N HIS A 1006 9.32 15.33 -61.23
CA HIS A 1006 8.22 14.42 -61.62
C HIS A 1006 8.50 12.91 -61.85
N VAL A 1007 7.94 12.06 -61.07
CA VAL A 1007 6.58 11.46 -61.13
C VAL A 1007 6.21 10.91 -59.78
#